data_72aa4764d4018a3c8fd9680487d0b826
#
_entry.id   72aa4764d4018a3c8fd9680487d0b826
#
_cell.length_a   1.000
_cell.length_b   1.000
_cell.length_c   1.000
_cell.angle_alpha   90.00
_cell.angle_beta   90.00
_cell.angle_gamma   90.00
#
_symmetry.space_group_name_H-M   'P 1'
#
loop_
_entity.id
_entity.type
_entity.pdbx_description
1 polymer ?
#
loop_
_entity_poly.entity_id
_entity_poly.type
_entity_poly.pdbx_seq_one_letter_code
_entity_poly.pdbx_strand_id
1 'polypeptide(L)'
;MPLRTFTEKAYLNYSMYVIMDRALPFIGDGLKPVQRRIVYAMSELGLNAAAKFKKSARTVGDVLGKFHPHGDSACYEAMVLMAQPFSYRYPLVDGQGNWGAPDDPKSFAAMRYTESRLSKISEILLSELGQGTVDFQPNFDGTLEEPQYLPARLPHILLNGTTGIAVGMATDIPPHNINEVADAAVMLLDNPKVGLDDVLNIIQGPDFPTEAEIISPKDDIRKMYETGRGSIKMRATWHKEDGEIIISALPHQSSPSKIIAQIAEQMTAKKLPMVEDIRDEADYENPVRIVLVPRSNRVDTDALMAHLFATTDLEKSYRVNMNMIGLDHKPAVKGLLQVLTEWLTFRRTTVTRRLQHRLDKVLARLHILDGLMIAFLNIDEVIEIIRTEDEPKQVLMARFNLSDEQAEAILNLRLRHLAKLEEHQLQAEKDKLEEERSNLELILGSERRLNTLIKKEIQEDAKKYASPRMSQLVEREEAKAISESEMTPAEPVTVILSEMGWVRCAKGHDIDPAGLSYKAGDKYLAHACGKSNQPVIFIDSTGRSYALDPLSLPSARSQGEPLTGKLTLPAGATIEQVIMESEKQELLMASDAGYGFICKFEDLIARNKAGKALISLPENAKVLKPETLSESASLLVSLTSAGRMLIFPVRDLPALSKGKGNKIISIPAANAKARSELLVKLFLISEQASLEFHSGKRKITLKPEDLQKFRAERGRKGSQLPRGLHSNVDIVVVEPEHNS
;
A
#
# COMPACT_ATOMS: atom_id res chain seq x y z
N MET A 1 46.60 25.35 -5.48
CA MET A 1 45.85 24.06 -5.52
C MET A 1 45.19 23.95 -6.88
N PRO A 2 45.29 22.82 -7.60
CA PRO A 2 44.56 22.62 -8.86
C PRO A 2 43.05 22.70 -8.62
N LEU A 3 42.31 23.27 -9.59
CA LEU A 3 40.84 23.45 -9.48
C LEU A 3 40.13 22.12 -9.22
N ARG A 4 40.53 21.04 -9.88
CA ARG A 4 40.02 19.70 -9.67
C ARG A 4 40.09 19.25 -8.20
N THR A 5 41.29 19.36 -7.59
CA THR A 5 41.51 18.95 -6.19
C THR A 5 40.75 19.83 -5.21
N PHE A 6 40.58 21.12 -5.53
CA PHE A 6 39.72 22.02 -4.74
C PHE A 6 38.27 21.61 -4.82
N THR A 7 37.73 21.36 -6.01
CA THR A 7 36.35 20.97 -6.23
C THR A 7 36.03 19.62 -5.57
N GLU A 8 36.94 18.62 -5.72
CA GLU A 8 36.77 17.31 -5.08
C GLU A 8 36.70 17.41 -3.55
N LYS A 9 37.59 18.19 -2.93
CA LYS A 9 37.59 18.43 -1.48
C LYS A 9 36.36 19.20 -1.01
N ALA A 10 36.02 20.28 -1.71
CA ALA A 10 34.84 21.09 -1.36
C ALA A 10 33.55 20.27 -1.47
N TYR A 11 33.40 19.46 -2.53
CA TYR A 11 32.25 18.61 -2.72
C TYR A 11 32.17 17.48 -1.67
N LEU A 12 33.32 16.86 -1.33
CA LEU A 12 33.38 15.86 -0.27
C LEU A 12 32.94 16.44 1.09
N ASN A 13 33.50 17.59 1.47
CA ASN A 13 33.15 18.28 2.72
C ASN A 13 31.68 18.66 2.76
N TYR A 14 31.15 19.21 1.66
CA TYR A 14 29.71 19.51 1.54
C TYR A 14 28.86 18.26 1.65
N SER A 15 29.24 17.17 0.97
CA SER A 15 28.50 15.90 1.03
C SER A 15 28.47 15.33 2.45
N MET A 16 29.61 15.33 3.15
CA MET A 16 29.70 14.90 4.54
C MET A 16 28.83 15.76 5.45
N TYR A 17 28.88 17.08 5.29
CA TYR A 17 28.03 18.00 6.05
C TYR A 17 26.53 17.71 5.81
N VAL A 18 26.11 17.54 4.55
CA VAL A 18 24.69 17.24 4.23
C VAL A 18 24.23 15.90 4.81
N ILE A 19 25.12 14.90 4.85
CA ILE A 19 24.81 13.58 5.40
C ILE A 19 24.73 13.65 6.93
N MET A 20 25.78 14.17 7.58
CA MET A 20 25.96 14.09 9.03
C MET A 20 25.18 15.14 9.80
N ASP A 21 25.08 16.39 9.26
CA ASP A 21 24.59 17.55 9.99
C ASP A 21 23.31 18.18 9.39
N ARG A 22 22.65 17.52 8.43
CA ARG A 22 21.44 18.08 7.81
C ARG A 22 20.33 17.08 7.56
N ALA A 23 20.58 16.00 6.82
CA ALA A 23 19.53 15.20 6.19
C ALA A 23 19.13 13.96 6.99
N LEU A 24 20.09 13.33 7.68
CA LEU A 24 19.84 12.07 8.40
C LEU A 24 19.54 12.33 9.88
N PRO A 25 18.62 11.54 10.48
CA PRO A 25 18.34 11.58 11.91
C PRO A 25 19.40 10.81 12.70
N PHE A 26 19.60 11.19 13.97
CA PHE A 26 20.38 10.39 14.90
C PHE A 26 19.49 9.31 15.57
N ILE A 27 20.00 8.09 15.72
CA ILE A 27 19.23 6.95 16.22
C ILE A 27 18.70 7.18 17.64
N GLY A 28 19.45 7.87 18.49
CA GLY A 28 19.11 8.10 19.91
C GLY A 28 17.86 8.93 20.10
N ASP A 29 17.76 10.09 19.44
CA ASP A 29 16.63 11.01 19.59
C ASP A 29 15.73 11.10 18.34
N GLY A 30 16.10 10.47 17.24
CA GLY A 30 15.31 10.44 16.02
C GLY A 30 15.17 11.77 15.29
N LEU A 31 15.99 12.78 15.65
CA LEU A 31 15.87 14.12 15.13
C LEU A 31 17.00 14.47 14.15
N LYS A 32 16.67 15.29 13.17
CA LYS A 32 17.66 16.04 12.39
C LYS A 32 18.16 17.23 13.19
N PRO A 33 19.36 17.76 12.88
CA PRO A 33 19.91 18.91 13.62
C PRO A 33 18.96 20.11 13.71
N VAL A 34 18.30 20.50 12.63
CA VAL A 34 17.35 21.62 12.66
C VAL A 34 16.16 21.36 13.59
N GLN A 35 15.63 20.14 13.58
CA GLN A 35 14.50 19.75 14.46
C GLN A 35 14.91 19.78 15.93
N ARG A 36 16.08 19.22 16.24
CA ARG A 36 16.67 19.23 17.59
C ARG A 36 16.86 20.65 18.11
N ARG A 37 17.40 21.54 17.30
CA ARG A 37 17.63 22.95 17.62
C ARG A 37 16.32 23.72 17.83
N ILE A 38 15.27 23.42 17.05
CA ILE A 38 13.93 24.02 17.27
C ILE A 38 13.37 23.58 18.63
N VAL A 39 13.36 22.27 18.92
CA VAL A 39 12.82 21.73 20.17
C VAL A 39 13.59 22.26 21.37
N TYR A 40 14.92 22.30 21.28
CA TYR A 40 15.79 22.85 22.33
C TYR A 40 15.58 24.35 22.54
N ALA A 41 15.56 25.14 21.47
CA ALA A 41 15.32 26.60 21.60
C ALA A 41 13.94 26.91 22.20
N MET A 42 12.91 26.15 21.84
CA MET A 42 11.57 26.29 22.45
C MET A 42 11.58 25.94 23.93
N SER A 43 12.37 24.96 24.35
CA SER A 43 12.57 24.60 25.75
C SER A 43 13.26 25.72 26.50
N GLU A 44 14.35 26.30 25.98
CA GLU A 44 15.07 27.43 26.56
C GLU A 44 14.19 28.69 26.68
N LEU A 45 13.28 28.90 25.73
CA LEU A 45 12.29 29.98 25.79
C LEU A 45 11.15 29.72 26.79
N GLY A 46 11.16 28.59 27.49
CA GLY A 46 10.09 28.19 28.42
C GLY A 46 8.75 27.89 27.73
N LEU A 47 8.75 27.56 26.44
CA LEU A 47 7.55 27.27 25.63
C LEU A 47 7.13 25.80 25.80
N ASN A 48 6.99 25.33 27.04
CA ASN A 48 6.46 23.98 27.31
C ASN A 48 4.95 23.90 27.02
N ALA A 49 4.38 22.69 27.06
CA ALA A 49 2.98 22.45 26.76
C ALA A 49 1.95 23.21 27.58
N ALA A 50 2.34 23.69 28.80
CA ALA A 50 1.49 24.50 29.67
C ALA A 50 1.68 26.01 29.45
N ALA A 51 2.70 26.40 28.69
CA ALA A 51 2.99 27.81 28.41
C ALA A 51 1.93 28.44 27.50
N LYS A 52 1.82 29.76 27.53
CA LYS A 52 1.04 30.51 26.54
C LYS A 52 1.73 30.45 25.19
N PHE A 53 0.93 30.33 24.12
CA PHE A 53 1.42 30.43 22.75
C PHE A 53 2.21 31.71 22.51
N LYS A 54 3.26 31.63 21.71
CA LYS A 54 4.06 32.77 21.27
C LYS A 54 4.19 32.77 19.76
N LYS A 55 4.35 33.94 19.17
CA LYS A 55 4.57 34.08 17.71
C LYS A 55 5.71 33.19 17.25
N SER A 56 5.46 32.40 16.21
CA SER A 56 6.44 31.48 15.62
C SER A 56 7.72 32.17 15.17
N ALA A 57 7.60 33.43 14.72
CA ALA A 57 8.73 34.27 14.36
C ALA A 57 9.74 34.45 15.50
N ARG A 58 9.30 34.45 16.78
CA ARG A 58 10.21 34.52 17.93
C ARG A 58 11.05 33.26 18.04
N THR A 59 10.42 32.09 17.95
CA THR A 59 11.13 30.81 18.01
C THR A 59 12.14 30.70 16.85
N VAL A 60 11.70 31.00 15.62
CA VAL A 60 12.56 30.98 14.44
C VAL A 60 13.75 31.94 14.62
N GLY A 61 13.49 33.18 15.10
CA GLY A 61 14.55 34.15 15.35
C GLY A 61 15.59 33.67 16.39
N ASP A 62 15.15 33.05 17.48
CA ASP A 62 16.04 32.47 18.49
C ASP A 62 16.86 31.28 17.93
N VAL A 63 16.23 30.40 17.18
CA VAL A 63 16.91 29.25 16.55
C VAL A 63 18.03 29.75 15.63
N LEU A 64 17.73 30.70 14.75
CA LEU A 64 18.70 31.23 13.79
C LEU A 64 19.82 32.03 14.47
N GLY A 65 19.45 32.85 15.41
CA GLY A 65 20.41 33.72 16.13
C GLY A 65 21.35 32.97 17.07
N LYS A 66 20.93 31.83 17.62
CA LYS A 66 21.68 31.10 18.63
C LYS A 66 22.29 29.77 18.14
N PHE A 67 21.61 29.03 17.30
CA PHE A 67 21.97 27.62 17.07
C PHE A 67 22.06 27.20 15.59
N HIS A 68 21.29 27.81 14.67
CA HIS A 68 21.14 27.29 13.30
C HIS A 68 21.32 28.38 12.25
N PRO A 69 22.55 28.66 11.77
CA PRO A 69 22.88 29.76 10.87
C PRO A 69 22.47 29.47 9.41
N HIS A 70 21.17 29.23 9.17
CA HIS A 70 20.61 28.90 7.87
C HIS A 70 19.36 29.76 7.58
N GLY A 71 18.69 29.55 6.43
CA GLY A 71 17.52 30.31 6.05
C GLY A 71 16.33 30.14 7.00
N ASP A 72 15.65 31.24 7.29
CA ASP A 72 14.47 31.31 8.18
C ASP A 72 13.31 30.47 7.64
N SER A 73 13.09 30.49 6.32
CA SER A 73 12.05 29.70 5.66
C SER A 73 12.24 28.20 5.88
N ALA A 74 13.47 27.67 5.76
CA ALA A 74 13.75 26.25 5.97
C ALA A 74 13.54 25.85 7.44
N CYS A 75 13.93 26.71 8.39
CA CYS A 75 13.71 26.50 9.81
C CYS A 75 12.20 26.50 10.12
N TYR A 76 11.45 27.45 9.59
CA TYR A 76 10.01 27.53 9.81
C TYR A 76 9.26 26.37 9.16
N GLU A 77 9.61 25.96 7.92
CA GLU A 77 9.04 24.76 7.27
C GLU A 77 9.26 23.49 8.11
N ALA A 78 10.46 23.32 8.70
CA ALA A 78 10.71 22.18 9.60
C ALA A 78 9.80 22.24 10.84
N MET A 79 9.61 23.44 11.42
CA MET A 79 8.72 23.62 12.56
C MET A 79 7.25 23.36 12.19
N VAL A 80 6.83 23.77 11.00
CA VAL A 80 5.48 23.54 10.49
C VAL A 80 5.19 22.03 10.36
N LEU A 81 6.11 21.28 9.77
CA LEU A 81 5.95 19.82 9.65
C LEU A 81 5.81 19.14 11.00
N MET A 82 6.58 19.58 12.01
CA MET A 82 6.48 19.03 13.38
C MET A 82 5.17 19.40 14.10
N ALA A 83 4.38 20.35 13.56
CA ALA A 83 3.09 20.74 14.10
C ALA A 83 1.90 20.10 13.37
N GLN A 84 2.11 19.52 12.19
CA GLN A 84 1.04 18.96 11.36
C GLN A 84 0.64 17.56 11.80
N PRO A 85 -0.62 17.32 12.25
CA PRO A 85 -1.07 16.00 12.69
C PRO A 85 -1.24 15.00 11.54
N PHE A 86 -1.31 15.47 10.30
CA PHE A 86 -1.33 14.63 9.09
C PHE A 86 0.06 14.31 8.53
N SER A 87 1.11 14.99 9.03
CA SER A 87 2.52 14.74 8.66
C SER A 87 3.27 13.94 9.73
N TYR A 88 2.97 14.20 11.01
CA TYR A 88 3.59 13.56 12.16
C TYR A 88 2.56 12.72 12.92
N ARG A 89 2.93 11.47 13.23
CA ARG A 89 2.09 10.59 14.06
C ARG A 89 1.93 11.14 15.48
N TYR A 90 2.98 11.79 15.98
CA TYR A 90 3.05 12.43 17.29
C TYR A 90 3.68 13.82 17.12
N PRO A 91 2.90 14.88 16.82
CA PRO A 91 3.41 16.22 16.64
C PRO A 91 4.18 16.72 17.86
N LEU A 92 5.38 17.30 17.63
CA LEU A 92 6.23 17.86 18.69
C LEU A 92 5.91 19.32 19.00
N VAL A 93 5.29 20.02 18.06
CA VAL A 93 4.88 21.41 18.17
C VAL A 93 3.36 21.47 18.23
N ASP A 94 2.83 22.25 19.16
CA ASP A 94 1.42 22.62 19.24
C ASP A 94 1.28 24.01 18.61
N GLY A 95 0.52 24.10 17.53
CA GLY A 95 0.38 25.30 16.71
C GLY A 95 -1.00 25.91 16.77
N GLN A 96 -1.08 27.24 16.72
CA GLN A 96 -2.31 28.00 16.60
C GLN A 96 -2.26 28.90 15.36
N GLY A 97 -3.31 28.87 14.55
CA GLY A 97 -3.38 29.53 13.25
C GLY A 97 -3.37 28.55 12.10
N ASN A 98 -3.04 29.01 10.89
CA ASN A 98 -2.95 28.15 9.71
C ASN A 98 -1.56 27.51 9.59
N TRP A 99 -1.50 26.21 9.83
CA TRP A 99 -0.29 25.36 9.72
C TRP A 99 -0.32 24.43 8.51
N GLY A 100 -1.11 24.75 7.46
CA GLY A 100 -1.32 23.93 6.28
C GLY A 100 -2.48 22.95 6.44
N ALA A 101 -2.78 22.24 5.36
CA ALA A 101 -3.85 21.25 5.31
C ALA A 101 -3.34 19.96 4.63
N PRO A 102 -4.02 18.82 4.79
CA PRO A 102 -3.65 17.58 4.11
C PRO A 102 -3.56 17.72 2.59
N ASP A 103 -4.37 18.61 2.02
CA ASP A 103 -4.38 18.89 0.59
C ASP A 103 -3.13 19.62 0.11
N ASP A 104 -2.72 20.64 0.85
CA ASP A 104 -1.49 21.39 0.60
C ASP A 104 -0.72 21.63 1.91
N PRO A 105 0.18 20.70 2.28
CA PRO A 105 1.00 20.85 3.49
C PRO A 105 1.89 22.10 3.52
N LYS A 106 2.11 22.73 2.37
CA LYS A 106 2.90 23.95 2.23
C LYS A 106 2.10 25.24 2.23
N SER A 107 0.78 25.15 2.23
CA SER A 107 -0.14 26.29 2.32
C SER A 107 -0.36 26.78 3.75
N PHE A 108 0.71 27.07 4.45
CA PHE A 108 0.69 27.58 5.81
C PHE A 108 0.90 29.11 5.84
N ALA A 109 0.39 29.76 6.89
CA ALA A 109 0.57 31.19 7.07
C ALA A 109 2.02 31.55 7.43
N ALA A 110 2.47 32.77 7.10
CA ALA A 110 3.78 33.26 7.48
C ALA A 110 3.97 33.26 9.01
N MET A 111 5.19 33.02 9.48
CA MET A 111 5.55 32.86 10.90
C MET A 111 5.13 34.02 11.81
N ARG A 112 4.88 35.22 11.25
CA ARG A 112 4.37 36.38 12.00
C ARG A 112 2.88 36.26 12.39
N TYR A 113 2.14 35.37 11.70
CA TYR A 113 0.71 35.16 11.96
C TYR A 113 0.47 33.94 12.86
N THR A 114 1.29 32.91 12.74
CA THR A 114 1.14 31.68 13.54
C THR A 114 1.73 31.83 14.94
N GLU A 115 1.21 31.06 15.86
CA GLU A 115 1.70 30.95 17.23
C GLU A 115 1.99 29.49 17.57
N SER A 116 2.99 29.25 18.39
CA SER A 116 3.46 27.92 18.74
C SER A 116 3.93 27.76 20.17
N ARG A 117 3.92 26.54 20.63
CA ARG A 117 4.55 26.02 21.84
C ARG A 117 4.90 24.55 21.63
N LEU A 118 5.64 23.95 22.56
CA LEU A 118 5.89 22.50 22.54
C LEU A 118 4.60 21.74 22.88
N SER A 119 4.39 20.61 22.24
CA SER A 119 3.33 19.67 22.58
C SER A 119 3.67 18.87 23.84
N LYS A 120 2.68 18.20 24.45
CA LYS A 120 2.92 17.38 25.65
C LYS A 120 3.92 16.25 25.42
N ILE A 121 3.90 15.63 24.26
CA ILE A 121 4.79 14.49 23.94
C ILE A 121 6.27 14.93 23.82
N SER A 122 6.55 16.20 23.57
CA SER A 122 7.93 16.69 23.52
C SER A 122 8.69 16.50 24.84
N GLU A 123 7.97 16.29 25.96
CA GLU A 123 8.56 15.97 27.25
C GLU A 123 9.41 14.70 27.21
N ILE A 124 9.09 13.72 26.35
CA ILE A 124 9.89 12.49 26.20
C ILE A 124 11.32 12.77 25.70
N LEU A 125 11.54 13.92 25.06
CA LEU A 125 12.84 14.34 24.54
C LEU A 125 13.60 15.26 25.51
N LEU A 126 12.90 16.00 26.37
CA LEU A 126 13.45 17.12 27.10
C LEU A 126 13.54 16.92 28.62
N SER A 127 12.69 16.07 29.21
CA SER A 127 12.53 15.97 30.68
C SER A 127 13.79 15.61 31.45
N GLU A 128 14.77 15.00 30.83
CA GLU A 128 16.03 14.60 31.44
C GLU A 128 17.25 15.44 30.99
N LEU A 129 17.05 16.46 30.13
CA LEU A 129 18.15 17.24 29.56
C LEU A 129 19.08 17.91 30.59
N GLY A 130 18.53 18.45 31.66
CA GLY A 130 19.32 19.10 32.73
C GLY A 130 19.92 18.16 33.76
N GLN A 131 19.95 16.85 33.50
CA GLN A 131 20.35 15.80 34.46
C GLN A 131 21.67 15.09 34.09
N GLY A 132 22.56 15.76 33.36
CA GLY A 132 23.86 15.19 32.99
C GLY A 132 23.79 14.05 31.98
N THR A 133 22.67 13.89 31.27
CA THR A 133 22.36 12.78 30.41
C THR A 133 23.09 12.81 29.08
N VAL A 134 23.39 13.99 28.55
CA VAL A 134 23.99 14.24 27.24
C VAL A 134 25.13 15.23 27.36
N ASP A 135 26.01 15.21 26.36
CA ASP A 135 27.07 16.19 26.23
C ASP A 135 26.60 17.43 25.47
N PHE A 136 27.16 18.56 25.82
CA PHE A 136 26.93 19.83 25.15
C PHE A 136 28.15 20.15 24.27
N GLN A 137 27.91 20.88 23.23
CA GLN A 137 28.93 21.36 22.28
C GLN A 137 28.74 22.84 22.03
N PRO A 138 29.82 23.58 21.70
CA PRO A 138 29.68 24.99 21.31
C PRO A 138 28.72 25.10 20.11
N ASN A 139 27.89 26.15 20.11
CA ASN A 139 27.10 26.55 18.96
C ASN A 139 28.02 27.05 17.80
N PHE A 140 27.40 27.48 16.70
CA PHE A 140 28.14 27.87 15.48
C PHE A 140 29.14 29.03 15.68
N ASP A 141 28.95 29.91 16.63
CA ASP A 141 29.85 31.04 16.93
C ASP A 141 30.65 30.86 18.22
N GLY A 142 30.46 29.78 18.94
CA GLY A 142 31.16 29.46 20.20
C GLY A 142 30.74 30.28 21.41
N THR A 143 29.65 31.05 21.29
CA THR A 143 29.18 31.93 22.42
C THR A 143 28.25 31.23 23.38
N LEU A 144 27.58 30.16 22.90
CA LEU A 144 26.62 29.34 23.63
C LEU A 144 26.91 27.88 23.47
N GLU A 145 26.25 27.03 24.23
CA GLU A 145 26.30 25.58 24.13
C GLU A 145 24.93 25.03 23.68
N GLU A 146 24.96 24.00 22.85
CA GLU A 146 23.79 23.25 22.46
C GLU A 146 24.01 21.75 22.75
N PRO A 147 22.94 20.97 23.07
CA PRO A 147 23.09 19.55 23.30
C PRO A 147 23.40 18.85 21.96
N GLN A 148 24.34 17.90 21.98
CA GLN A 148 24.69 17.10 20.80
C GLN A 148 23.47 16.29 20.32
N TYR A 149 22.70 15.75 21.26
CA TYR A 149 21.43 15.04 21.04
C TYR A 149 20.53 15.19 22.27
N LEU A 150 19.25 14.83 22.16
CA LEU A 150 18.31 14.89 23.26
C LEU A 150 18.17 13.52 23.93
N PRO A 151 17.95 13.45 25.26
CA PRO A 151 17.86 12.21 26.02
C PRO A 151 16.49 11.55 25.87
N ALA A 152 16.16 11.06 24.68
CA ALA A 152 14.86 10.49 24.37
C ALA A 152 14.52 9.30 25.29
N ARG A 153 13.35 9.37 25.92
CA ARG A 153 12.84 8.34 26.84
C ARG A 153 12.12 7.21 26.14
N LEU A 154 11.70 7.43 24.89
CA LEU A 154 11.13 6.43 23.98
C LEU A 154 11.86 6.48 22.63
N PRO A 155 11.83 5.41 21.81
CA PRO A 155 12.51 5.36 20.50
C PRO A 155 11.84 6.31 19.48
N HIS A 156 12.03 7.62 19.64
CA HIS A 156 11.37 8.64 18.82
C HIS A 156 11.63 8.47 17.33
N ILE A 157 12.78 7.92 16.93
CA ILE A 157 13.11 7.58 15.54
C ILE A 157 12.04 6.66 14.89
N LEU A 158 11.43 5.77 15.66
CA LEU A 158 10.35 4.89 15.20
C LEU A 158 8.97 5.55 15.36
N LEU A 159 8.77 6.40 16.39
CA LEU A 159 7.46 6.98 16.67
C LEU A 159 6.98 7.91 15.56
N ASN A 160 7.82 8.80 15.08
CA ASN A 160 7.49 9.75 14.02
C ASN A 160 8.14 9.41 12.68
N GLY A 161 9.20 8.57 12.69
CA GLY A 161 9.99 8.37 11.51
C GLY A 161 10.62 9.67 11.02
N THR A 162 11.08 9.67 9.79
CA THR A 162 11.59 10.87 9.11
C THR A 162 11.81 10.59 7.63
N THR A 163 11.73 11.63 6.81
CA THR A 163 12.14 11.59 5.41
C THR A 163 13.25 12.60 5.15
N GLY A 164 14.22 12.27 4.33
CA GLY A 164 15.31 13.18 4.01
C GLY A 164 16.15 12.74 2.82
N ILE A 165 16.67 13.72 2.08
CA ILE A 165 17.52 13.49 0.90
C ILE A 165 18.87 14.08 1.19
N ALA A 166 19.92 13.25 1.15
CA ALA A 166 21.31 13.62 1.25
C ALA A 166 22.03 13.40 -0.07
N VAL A 167 23.33 13.67 -0.09
CA VAL A 167 24.17 13.40 -1.27
C VAL A 167 24.48 11.90 -1.32
N GLY A 168 24.01 11.22 -2.36
CA GLY A 168 24.23 9.80 -2.57
C GLY A 168 23.43 8.85 -1.68
N MET A 169 22.60 9.36 -0.76
CA MET A 169 21.73 8.55 0.09
C MET A 169 20.47 9.31 0.51
N ALA A 170 19.46 8.56 0.92
CA ALA A 170 18.20 9.10 1.43
C ALA A 170 17.77 8.33 2.68
N THR A 171 16.84 8.90 3.43
CA THR A 171 16.15 8.25 4.54
C THR A 171 14.65 8.40 4.36
N ASP A 172 13.91 7.30 4.59
CA ASP A 172 12.46 7.25 4.59
C ASP A 172 12.05 6.23 5.67
N ILE A 173 12.00 6.67 6.92
CA ILE A 173 11.65 5.85 8.08
C ILE A 173 10.17 6.07 8.36
N PRO A 174 9.32 5.01 8.30
CA PRO A 174 7.90 5.15 8.59
C PRO A 174 7.66 5.31 10.10
N PRO A 175 6.56 5.97 10.50
CA PRO A 175 6.15 6.08 11.90
C PRO A 175 5.51 4.77 12.40
N HIS A 176 5.50 4.59 13.75
CA HIS A 176 4.96 3.41 14.41
C HIS A 176 4.13 3.77 15.64
N ASN A 177 3.27 2.85 16.06
CA ASN A 177 2.45 3.02 17.26
C ASN A 177 3.30 2.97 18.53
N ILE A 178 3.07 3.94 19.44
CA ILE A 178 3.85 4.10 20.67
C ILE A 178 3.75 2.91 21.61
N ASN A 179 2.57 2.28 21.71
CA ASN A 179 2.37 1.12 22.58
C ASN A 179 3.16 -0.08 22.04
N GLU A 180 3.07 -0.36 20.73
CA GLU A 180 3.78 -1.46 20.07
C GLU A 180 5.30 -1.31 20.19
N VAL A 181 5.81 -0.09 19.97
CA VAL A 181 7.24 0.21 20.07
C VAL A 181 7.74 0.06 21.51
N ALA A 182 6.96 0.53 22.48
CA ALA A 182 7.30 0.40 23.90
C ALA A 182 7.29 -1.07 24.35
N ASP A 183 6.26 -1.82 23.96
CA ASP A 183 6.13 -3.24 24.33
C ASP A 183 7.27 -4.07 23.71
N ALA A 184 7.65 -3.80 22.46
CA ALA A 184 8.81 -4.45 21.82
C ALA A 184 10.13 -4.08 22.53
N ALA A 185 10.32 -2.83 22.90
CA ALA A 185 11.50 -2.40 23.67
C ALA A 185 11.56 -3.08 25.04
N VAL A 186 10.44 -3.20 25.73
CA VAL A 186 10.32 -3.91 27.01
C VAL A 186 10.63 -5.40 26.87
N MET A 187 10.11 -6.04 25.81
CA MET A 187 10.40 -7.45 25.52
C MET A 187 11.90 -7.69 25.33
N LEU A 188 12.59 -6.79 24.60
CA LEU A 188 14.05 -6.88 24.39
C LEU A 188 14.87 -6.59 25.66
N LEU A 189 14.36 -5.79 26.59
CA LEU A 189 14.96 -5.58 27.92
C LEU A 189 14.86 -6.84 28.78
N ASP A 190 13.72 -7.55 28.71
CA ASP A 190 13.49 -8.78 29.46
C ASP A 190 14.27 -9.98 28.85
N ASN A 191 14.40 -10.04 27.55
CA ASN A 191 15.13 -11.08 26.83
C ASN A 191 15.89 -10.52 25.60
N PRO A 192 17.20 -10.21 25.75
CA PRO A 192 18.01 -9.69 24.63
C PRO A 192 18.22 -10.66 23.45
N LYS A 193 17.82 -11.93 23.59
CA LYS A 193 17.98 -12.97 22.55
C LYS A 193 16.74 -13.13 21.66
N VAL A 194 15.73 -12.32 21.85
CA VAL A 194 14.51 -12.31 21.04
C VAL A 194 14.84 -12.05 19.56
N GLY A 195 14.21 -12.81 18.67
CA GLY A 195 14.38 -12.68 17.22
C GLY A 195 13.47 -11.62 16.61
N LEU A 196 13.69 -11.35 15.33
CA LEU A 196 12.84 -10.41 14.59
C LEU A 196 11.37 -10.87 14.57
N ASP A 197 11.11 -12.15 14.41
CA ASP A 197 9.74 -12.67 14.31
C ASP A 197 8.94 -12.46 15.60
N ASP A 198 9.58 -12.52 16.76
CA ASP A 198 8.93 -12.21 18.03
C ASP A 198 8.60 -10.72 18.13
N VAL A 199 9.50 -9.84 17.66
CA VAL A 199 9.25 -8.39 17.59
C VAL A 199 8.08 -8.08 16.63
N LEU A 200 7.97 -8.79 15.51
CA LEU A 200 6.90 -8.61 14.54
C LEU A 200 5.53 -9.09 15.03
N ASN A 201 5.47 -9.93 16.04
CA ASN A 201 4.21 -10.25 16.72
C ASN A 201 3.63 -9.05 17.49
N ILE A 202 4.47 -8.07 17.87
CA ILE A 202 4.09 -6.84 18.56
C ILE A 202 4.00 -5.69 17.55
N ILE A 203 5.07 -5.39 16.83
CA ILE A 203 5.11 -4.34 15.79
C ILE A 203 4.76 -5.01 14.45
N GLN A 204 3.48 -5.13 14.16
CA GLN A 204 3.01 -5.81 12.94
C GLN A 204 3.29 -5.01 11.66
N GLY A 205 3.46 -3.70 11.75
CA GLY A 205 3.73 -2.80 10.65
C GLY A 205 3.80 -1.34 11.08
N PRO A 206 4.07 -0.41 10.18
CA PRO A 206 4.01 1.02 10.46
C PRO A 206 2.62 1.47 10.91
N ASP A 207 2.55 2.66 11.52
CA ASP A 207 1.30 3.31 11.94
C ASP A 207 1.35 4.78 11.50
N PHE A 208 0.84 5.04 10.30
CA PHE A 208 0.86 6.38 9.70
C PHE A 208 -0.17 7.30 10.35
N PRO A 209 0.01 8.64 10.28
CA PRO A 209 -0.93 9.62 10.80
C PRO A 209 -2.20 9.78 9.94
N THR A 210 -2.58 8.74 9.22
CA THR A 210 -3.80 8.64 8.41
C THR A 210 -4.48 7.32 8.69
N GLU A 211 -5.79 7.25 8.52
CA GLU A 211 -6.58 6.03 8.73
C GLU A 211 -6.64 5.14 7.48
N ALA A 212 -5.71 5.32 6.54
CA ALA A 212 -5.58 4.47 5.39
C ALA A 212 -5.12 3.05 5.76
N GLU A 213 -5.59 2.05 5.03
CA GLU A 213 -5.24 0.65 5.25
C GLU A 213 -3.83 0.35 4.71
N ILE A 214 -3.08 -0.46 5.44
CA ILE A 214 -1.83 -1.07 4.96
C ILE A 214 -2.20 -2.44 4.39
N ILE A 215 -1.95 -2.62 3.09
CA ILE A 215 -2.33 -3.83 2.34
C ILE A 215 -1.12 -4.64 1.85
N SER A 216 0.08 -4.29 2.31
CA SER A 216 1.29 -5.06 1.99
C SER A 216 1.22 -6.47 2.60
N PRO A 217 1.65 -7.52 1.87
CA PRO A 217 1.79 -8.86 2.41
C PRO A 217 2.72 -8.90 3.63
N LYS A 218 2.43 -9.76 4.60
CA LYS A 218 3.24 -9.90 5.83
C LYS A 218 4.71 -10.24 5.54
N ASP A 219 4.97 -11.04 4.52
CA ASP A 219 6.34 -11.41 4.12
C ASP A 219 7.14 -10.21 3.60
N ASP A 220 6.48 -9.29 2.87
CA ASP A 220 7.11 -8.07 2.39
C ASP A 220 7.43 -7.11 3.55
N ILE A 221 6.51 -6.99 4.53
CA ILE A 221 6.73 -6.21 5.74
C ILE A 221 7.87 -6.81 6.56
N ARG A 222 7.90 -8.14 6.73
CA ARG A 222 8.99 -8.85 7.41
C ARG A 222 10.34 -8.57 6.76
N LYS A 223 10.43 -8.74 5.44
CA LYS A 223 11.66 -8.49 4.67
C LYS A 223 12.11 -7.03 4.76
N MET A 224 11.15 -6.10 4.73
CA MET A 224 11.42 -4.68 4.91
C MET A 224 12.05 -4.40 6.28
N TYR A 225 11.50 -4.96 7.35
CA TYR A 225 12.04 -4.77 8.70
C TYR A 225 13.38 -5.51 8.93
N GLU A 226 13.59 -6.63 8.25
CA GLU A 226 14.88 -7.35 8.31
C GLU A 226 16.01 -6.56 7.66
N THR A 227 15.75 -6.00 6.48
CA THR A 227 16.76 -5.32 5.65
C THR A 227 16.84 -3.81 5.89
N GLY A 228 15.83 -3.21 6.51
CA GLY A 228 15.65 -1.75 6.61
C GLY A 228 15.27 -1.09 5.28
N ARG A 229 14.91 -1.86 4.24
CA ARG A 229 14.54 -1.38 2.91
C ARG A 229 13.33 -2.12 2.37
N GLY A 230 12.45 -1.38 1.69
CA GLY A 230 11.26 -1.96 1.07
C GLY A 230 10.25 -0.90 0.65
N SER A 231 9.00 -1.33 0.58
CA SER A 231 7.87 -0.43 0.35
C SER A 231 6.63 -0.93 1.09
N ILE A 232 5.81 -0.01 1.53
CA ILE A 232 4.51 -0.26 2.15
C ILE A 232 3.43 0.22 1.21
N LYS A 233 2.53 -0.67 0.83
CA LYS A 233 1.37 -0.35 -0.01
C LYS A 233 0.21 0.06 0.90
N MET A 234 -0.32 1.25 0.67
CA MET A 234 -1.43 1.82 1.42
C MET A 234 -2.62 2.05 0.49
N ARG A 235 -3.82 1.87 1.02
CA ARG A 235 -5.08 2.05 0.29
C ARG A 235 -6.01 2.94 1.10
N ALA A 236 -6.72 3.84 0.42
CA ALA A 236 -7.71 4.72 0.99
C ALA A 236 -8.87 3.92 1.64
N THR A 237 -9.39 4.44 2.74
CA THR A 237 -10.57 3.90 3.41
C THR A 237 -11.83 4.54 2.86
N TRP A 238 -12.86 3.76 2.62
CA TRP A 238 -14.12 4.23 2.08
C TRP A 238 -15.32 3.45 2.65
N HIS A 239 -16.49 4.06 2.59
CA HIS A 239 -17.76 3.44 2.96
C HIS A 239 -18.90 4.00 2.10
N LYS A 240 -20.07 3.37 2.19
CA LYS A 240 -21.30 3.85 1.53
C LYS A 240 -22.16 4.61 2.52
N GLU A 241 -22.66 5.76 2.08
CA GLU A 241 -23.59 6.60 2.84
C GLU A 241 -24.65 7.15 1.87
N ASP A 242 -25.93 6.87 2.12
CA ASP A 242 -27.07 7.34 1.32
C ASP A 242 -26.97 7.09 -0.20
N GLY A 243 -26.28 6.01 -0.60
CA GLY A 243 -26.06 5.65 -2.02
C GLY A 243 -24.84 6.31 -2.66
N GLU A 244 -24.14 7.16 -1.96
CA GLU A 244 -22.87 7.77 -2.34
C GLU A 244 -21.69 6.97 -1.78
N ILE A 245 -20.51 7.14 -2.35
CA ILE A 245 -19.25 6.56 -1.88
C ILE A 245 -18.46 7.67 -1.20
N ILE A 246 -18.19 7.49 0.09
CA ILE A 246 -17.43 8.43 0.89
C ILE A 246 -16.03 7.89 1.09
N ILE A 247 -15.01 8.61 0.64
CA ILE A 247 -13.60 8.31 0.94
C ILE A 247 -13.22 9.15 2.15
N SER A 248 -12.94 8.48 3.27
CA SER A 248 -12.71 9.10 4.58
C SER A 248 -11.23 9.19 4.98
N ALA A 249 -10.35 8.40 4.36
CA ALA A 249 -8.91 8.47 4.61
C ALA A 249 -8.11 8.16 3.35
N LEU A 250 -6.95 8.80 3.22
CA LEU A 250 -6.05 8.68 2.08
C LEU A 250 -4.68 8.11 2.50
N PRO A 251 -3.96 7.46 1.58
CA PRO A 251 -2.58 7.07 1.81
C PRO A 251 -1.73 8.25 2.27
N HIS A 252 -0.80 8.01 3.19
CA HIS A 252 0.10 9.04 3.71
C HIS A 252 0.81 9.81 2.58
N GLN A 253 0.88 11.15 2.70
CA GLN A 253 1.43 12.06 1.69
C GLN A 253 0.66 12.03 0.35
N SER A 254 -0.63 11.80 0.37
CA SER A 254 -1.52 11.95 -0.79
C SER A 254 -2.38 13.22 -0.65
N SER A 255 -2.54 13.96 -1.75
CA SER A 255 -3.34 15.18 -1.80
C SER A 255 -4.76 14.84 -2.27
N PRO A 256 -5.82 15.21 -1.51
CA PRO A 256 -7.21 15.12 -1.93
C PRO A 256 -7.47 15.75 -3.29
N SER A 257 -7.05 17.02 -3.52
CA SER A 257 -7.24 17.71 -4.79
C SER A 257 -6.58 17.01 -5.97
N LYS A 258 -5.40 16.40 -5.77
CA LYS A 258 -4.75 15.63 -6.83
C LYS A 258 -5.56 14.38 -7.19
N ILE A 259 -6.10 13.68 -6.22
CA ILE A 259 -6.92 12.49 -6.43
C ILE A 259 -8.22 12.87 -7.13
N ILE A 260 -8.87 13.94 -6.67
CA ILE A 260 -10.08 14.49 -7.32
C ILE A 260 -9.79 14.83 -8.79
N ALA A 261 -8.65 15.48 -9.07
CA ALA A 261 -8.24 15.82 -10.44
C ALA A 261 -8.01 14.55 -11.29
N GLN A 262 -7.37 13.50 -10.75
CA GLN A 262 -7.17 12.23 -11.46
C GLN A 262 -8.50 11.54 -11.81
N ILE A 263 -9.47 11.57 -10.90
CA ILE A 263 -10.81 10.99 -11.13
C ILE A 263 -11.59 11.85 -12.14
N ALA A 264 -11.59 13.17 -11.99
CA ALA A 264 -12.25 14.10 -12.91
C ALA A 264 -11.70 14.02 -14.33
N GLU A 265 -10.39 13.82 -14.49
CA GLU A 265 -9.77 13.58 -15.81
C GLU A 265 -10.34 12.32 -16.48
N GLN A 266 -10.48 11.22 -15.72
CA GLN A 266 -11.08 9.99 -16.22
C GLN A 266 -12.56 10.16 -16.57
N MET A 267 -13.32 10.94 -15.77
CA MET A 267 -14.71 11.27 -16.07
C MET A 267 -14.83 12.09 -17.36
N THR A 268 -13.99 13.11 -17.53
CA THR A 268 -13.94 13.96 -18.75
C THR A 268 -13.54 13.15 -19.97
N ALA A 269 -12.61 12.20 -19.83
CA ALA A 269 -12.21 11.27 -20.88
C ALA A 269 -13.26 10.17 -21.16
N LYS A 270 -14.41 10.19 -20.47
CA LYS A 270 -15.49 9.20 -20.54
C LYS A 270 -15.06 7.77 -20.16
N LYS A 271 -14.00 7.66 -19.40
CA LYS A 271 -13.48 6.38 -18.87
C LYS A 271 -14.17 5.94 -17.58
N LEU A 272 -14.98 6.78 -16.96
CA LEU A 272 -15.78 6.51 -15.76
C LEU A 272 -17.26 6.84 -15.97
N PRO A 273 -17.97 6.19 -16.91
CA PRO A 273 -19.37 6.49 -17.20
C PRO A 273 -20.32 6.17 -16.05
N MET A 274 -19.87 5.41 -15.06
CA MET A 274 -20.62 5.00 -13.87
C MET A 274 -20.61 6.03 -12.75
N VAL A 275 -19.74 7.05 -12.82
CA VAL A 275 -19.68 8.18 -11.86
C VAL A 275 -20.39 9.37 -12.47
N GLU A 276 -21.29 9.99 -11.71
CA GLU A 276 -22.04 11.19 -12.13
C GLU A 276 -21.33 12.46 -11.68
N ASP A 277 -20.86 12.49 -10.43
CA ASP A 277 -20.25 13.66 -9.84
C ASP A 277 -19.17 13.27 -8.81
N ILE A 278 -18.26 14.22 -8.54
CA ILE A 278 -17.26 14.12 -7.49
C ILE A 278 -17.18 15.45 -6.74
N ARG A 279 -17.23 15.39 -5.40
CA ARG A 279 -17.23 16.57 -4.53
C ARG A 279 -16.18 16.45 -3.44
N ASP A 280 -15.60 17.58 -3.07
CA ASP A 280 -14.80 17.71 -1.85
C ASP A 280 -15.72 18.30 -0.76
N GLU A 281 -15.97 17.53 0.29
CA GLU A 281 -16.79 17.92 1.43
C GLU A 281 -15.96 17.93 2.73
N ALA A 282 -14.64 18.10 2.60
CA ALA A 282 -13.74 18.19 3.75
C ALA A 282 -14.11 19.39 4.63
N ASP A 283 -14.13 19.20 5.92
CA ASP A 283 -14.34 20.23 6.93
C ASP A 283 -13.33 20.10 8.08
N TYR A 284 -13.53 20.86 9.14
CA TYR A 284 -12.64 20.81 10.31
C TYR A 284 -12.71 19.48 11.09
N GLU A 285 -13.88 18.86 11.12
CA GLU A 285 -14.09 17.57 11.82
C GLU A 285 -13.66 16.39 10.93
N ASN A 286 -13.86 16.51 9.62
CA ASN A 286 -13.53 15.51 8.61
C ASN A 286 -12.54 16.11 7.59
N PRO A 287 -11.24 16.16 7.91
CA PRO A 287 -10.23 16.78 7.04
C PRO A 287 -10.06 16.11 5.68
N VAL A 288 -10.56 14.89 5.54
CA VAL A 288 -10.66 14.14 4.29
C VAL A 288 -12.07 13.61 4.15
N ARG A 289 -12.84 14.16 3.21
CA ARG A 289 -14.17 13.68 2.83
C ARG A 289 -14.38 13.92 1.34
N ILE A 290 -14.01 12.93 0.53
CA ILE A 290 -14.26 12.97 -0.92
C ILE A 290 -15.51 12.12 -1.20
N VAL A 291 -16.49 12.75 -1.85
CA VAL A 291 -17.78 12.12 -2.16
C VAL A 291 -17.83 11.81 -3.64
N LEU A 292 -18.03 10.53 -3.98
CA LEU A 292 -18.30 10.08 -5.34
C LEU A 292 -19.78 9.72 -5.48
N VAL A 293 -20.44 10.31 -6.45
CA VAL A 293 -21.87 10.07 -6.74
C VAL A 293 -21.97 9.07 -7.89
N PRO A 294 -22.38 7.82 -7.62
CA PRO A 294 -22.64 6.86 -8.69
C PRO A 294 -23.85 7.27 -9.52
N ARG A 295 -23.82 7.07 -10.84
CA ARG A 295 -24.94 7.41 -11.75
C ARG A 295 -26.23 6.66 -11.45
N SER A 296 -26.17 5.52 -10.80
CA SER A 296 -27.32 4.75 -10.34
C SER A 296 -26.95 3.80 -9.21
N ASN A 297 -27.94 3.40 -8.42
CA ASN A 297 -27.76 2.42 -7.34
C ASN A 297 -27.42 0.99 -7.81
N ARG A 298 -27.37 0.76 -9.14
CA ARG A 298 -27.00 -0.51 -9.76
C ARG A 298 -25.51 -0.60 -10.10
N VAL A 299 -24.76 0.48 -9.88
CA VAL A 299 -23.31 0.47 -10.08
C VAL A 299 -22.66 -0.48 -9.09
N ASP A 300 -21.81 -1.37 -9.59
CA ASP A 300 -20.94 -2.19 -8.75
C ASP A 300 -19.85 -1.28 -8.16
N THR A 301 -20.06 -0.89 -6.91
CA THR A 301 -19.17 0.05 -6.23
C THR A 301 -17.84 -0.58 -5.85
N ASP A 302 -17.79 -1.89 -5.62
CA ASP A 302 -16.54 -2.58 -5.29
C ASP A 302 -15.64 -2.67 -6.53
N ALA A 303 -16.23 -2.99 -7.69
CA ALA A 303 -15.52 -2.94 -8.96
C ALA A 303 -15.05 -1.53 -9.31
N LEU A 304 -15.91 -0.50 -9.11
CA LEU A 304 -15.53 0.89 -9.30
C LEU A 304 -14.35 1.29 -8.43
N MET A 305 -14.39 0.98 -7.13
CA MET A 305 -13.30 1.30 -6.21
C MET A 305 -12.03 0.53 -6.55
N ALA A 306 -12.12 -0.74 -6.95
CA ALA A 306 -10.97 -1.52 -7.42
C ALA A 306 -10.29 -0.86 -8.65
N HIS A 307 -11.09 -0.33 -9.59
CA HIS A 307 -10.57 0.44 -10.71
C HIS A 307 -9.87 1.73 -10.27
N LEU A 308 -10.49 2.48 -9.35
CA LEU A 308 -9.92 3.73 -8.85
C LEU A 308 -8.64 3.49 -8.05
N PHE A 309 -8.54 2.42 -7.28
CA PHE A 309 -7.30 2.00 -6.60
C PHE A 309 -6.18 1.67 -7.60
N ALA A 310 -6.51 1.04 -8.72
CA ALA A 310 -5.53 0.69 -9.75
C ALA A 310 -5.07 1.89 -10.60
N THR A 311 -5.86 2.98 -10.66
CA THR A 311 -5.65 4.08 -11.64
C THR A 311 -5.40 5.44 -11.02
N THR A 312 -5.47 5.56 -9.69
CA THR A 312 -5.28 6.83 -8.96
C THR A 312 -4.40 6.67 -7.73
N ASP A 313 -4.04 7.79 -7.09
CA ASP A 313 -3.29 7.81 -5.83
C ASP A 313 -4.13 7.37 -4.61
N LEU A 314 -5.36 6.83 -4.79
CA LEU A 314 -6.14 6.18 -3.73
C LEU A 314 -5.47 4.89 -3.23
N GLU A 315 -4.61 4.28 -4.03
CA GLU A 315 -3.67 3.26 -3.61
C GLU A 315 -2.26 3.70 -3.99
N LYS A 316 -1.36 3.73 -3.01
CA LYS A 316 -0.01 4.25 -3.19
C LYS A 316 1.02 3.47 -2.38
N SER A 317 2.21 3.33 -2.94
CA SER A 317 3.35 2.73 -2.25
C SER A 317 4.20 3.80 -1.58
N TYR A 318 4.45 3.63 -0.28
CA TYR A 318 5.42 4.41 0.49
C TYR A 318 6.75 3.68 0.49
N ARG A 319 7.81 4.34 0.03
CA ARG A 319 9.16 3.77 0.04
C ARG A 319 9.71 3.78 1.45
N VAL A 320 10.36 2.68 1.85
CA VAL A 320 11.03 2.56 3.14
C VAL A 320 12.54 2.42 2.93
N ASN A 321 13.31 3.24 3.64
CA ASN A 321 14.76 3.19 3.71
C ASN A 321 15.20 3.71 5.09
N MET A 322 15.41 2.80 6.02
CA MET A 322 15.72 3.09 7.42
C MET A 322 17.19 3.47 7.60
N ASN A 323 17.61 4.50 6.89
CA ASN A 323 18.98 5.04 6.92
C ASN A 323 19.08 6.14 7.99
N MET A 324 20.01 6.00 8.92
CA MET A 324 20.17 6.89 10.08
C MET A 324 21.61 6.93 10.55
N ILE A 325 21.94 7.93 11.35
CA ILE A 325 23.23 8.01 12.04
C ILE A 325 23.16 7.13 13.29
N GLY A 326 24.02 6.12 13.37
CA GLY A 326 24.13 5.20 14.49
C GLY A 326 24.86 5.81 15.72
N LEU A 327 24.99 5.03 16.79
CA LEU A 327 25.78 5.42 17.98
C LEU A 327 27.29 5.51 17.68
N ASP A 328 27.75 4.87 16.62
CA ASP A 328 29.11 4.97 16.07
C ASP A 328 29.34 6.23 15.24
N HIS A 329 28.34 7.12 15.18
CA HIS A 329 28.33 8.34 14.37
C HIS A 329 28.53 8.09 12.86
N LYS A 330 28.08 6.92 12.36
CA LYS A 330 28.13 6.60 10.92
C LYS A 330 26.72 6.41 10.35
N PRO A 331 26.51 6.85 9.08
CA PRO A 331 25.26 6.58 8.39
C PRO A 331 25.17 5.09 8.01
N ALA A 332 24.08 4.46 8.34
CA ALA A 332 23.80 3.07 7.97
C ALA A 332 22.31 2.81 7.84
N VAL A 333 21.96 1.89 6.92
CA VAL A 333 20.60 1.33 6.87
C VAL A 333 20.50 0.20 7.87
N LYS A 334 19.52 0.25 8.76
CA LYS A 334 19.36 -0.68 9.88
C LYS A 334 17.98 -1.35 9.83
N GLY A 335 17.94 -2.64 10.14
CA GLY A 335 16.68 -3.36 10.34
C GLY A 335 16.02 -2.98 11.69
N LEU A 336 14.73 -3.30 11.86
CA LEU A 336 13.94 -2.92 13.03
C LEU A 336 14.56 -3.43 14.35
N LEU A 337 14.95 -4.70 14.41
CA LEU A 337 15.57 -5.29 15.59
C LEU A 337 16.88 -4.59 15.97
N GLN A 338 17.69 -4.23 14.97
CA GLN A 338 18.93 -3.50 15.18
C GLN A 338 18.67 -2.09 15.71
N VAL A 339 17.67 -1.38 15.16
CA VAL A 339 17.28 -0.03 15.64
C VAL A 339 16.87 -0.08 17.11
N LEU A 340 15.99 -1.01 17.49
CA LEU A 340 15.53 -1.16 18.87
C LEU A 340 16.67 -1.52 19.82
N THR A 341 17.54 -2.45 19.45
CA THR A 341 18.68 -2.90 20.29
C THR A 341 19.68 -1.76 20.50
N GLU A 342 20.01 -1.02 19.45
CA GLU A 342 20.95 0.08 19.50
C GLU A 342 20.35 1.28 20.27
N TRP A 343 19.06 1.55 20.09
CA TRP A 343 18.38 2.57 20.90
C TRP A 343 18.33 2.19 22.39
N LEU A 344 18.10 0.92 22.75
CA LEU A 344 18.16 0.46 24.12
C LEU A 344 19.55 0.65 24.74
N THR A 345 20.60 0.49 23.96
CA THR A 345 21.98 0.78 24.37
C THR A 345 22.15 2.26 24.68
N PHE A 346 21.64 3.16 23.81
CA PHE A 346 21.58 4.59 24.06
C PHE A 346 20.81 4.91 25.34
N ARG A 347 19.63 4.33 25.54
CA ARG A 347 18.80 4.56 26.71
C ARG A 347 19.45 4.11 28.01
N ARG A 348 20.11 2.93 28.01
CA ARG A 348 20.89 2.49 29.17
C ARG A 348 21.99 3.48 29.55
N THR A 349 22.76 3.94 28.56
CA THR A 349 23.82 4.94 28.78
C THR A 349 23.23 6.24 29.36
N THR A 350 22.14 6.72 28.79
CA THR A 350 21.47 7.95 29.23
C THR A 350 20.98 7.84 30.67
N VAL A 351 20.31 6.73 31.02
CA VAL A 351 19.81 6.52 32.40
C VAL A 351 20.97 6.34 33.39
N THR A 352 22.01 5.60 33.01
CA THR A 352 23.21 5.44 33.85
C THR A 352 23.85 6.81 34.14
N ARG A 353 24.02 7.66 33.13
CA ARG A 353 24.56 9.01 33.28
C ARG A 353 23.66 9.88 34.22
N ARG A 354 22.34 9.79 34.07
CA ARG A 354 21.37 10.48 34.91
C ARG A 354 21.50 10.06 36.36
N LEU A 355 21.54 8.74 36.61
CA LEU A 355 21.67 8.22 37.98
C LEU A 355 23.02 8.58 38.60
N GLN A 356 24.12 8.50 37.83
CA GLN A 356 25.45 8.87 38.29
C GLN A 356 25.47 10.38 38.64
N HIS A 357 24.98 11.24 37.78
CA HIS A 357 24.90 12.66 38.03
C HIS A 357 24.08 12.99 39.30
N ARG A 358 22.99 12.22 39.52
CA ARG A 358 22.20 12.38 40.76
C ARG A 358 22.97 11.90 41.97
N LEU A 359 23.67 10.75 41.85
CA LEU A 359 24.51 10.21 42.92
C LEU A 359 25.63 11.21 43.30
N ASP A 360 26.32 11.77 42.31
CA ASP A 360 27.38 12.76 42.55
C ASP A 360 26.84 14.01 43.33
N LYS A 361 25.66 14.48 42.97
CA LYS A 361 24.98 15.58 43.71
C LYS A 361 24.60 15.18 45.15
N VAL A 362 24.10 13.96 45.32
CA VAL A 362 23.76 13.42 46.66
C VAL A 362 25.01 13.32 47.52
N LEU A 363 26.09 12.75 46.97
CA LEU A 363 27.38 12.62 47.68
C LEU A 363 27.98 13.97 48.03
N ALA A 364 27.97 14.95 47.13
CA ALA A 364 28.43 16.30 47.41
C ALA A 364 27.60 16.96 48.49
N ARG A 365 26.26 16.81 48.51
CA ARG A 365 25.40 17.34 49.54
C ARG A 365 25.60 16.64 50.89
N LEU A 366 25.73 15.30 50.92
CA LEU A 366 26.05 14.54 52.14
C LEU A 366 27.38 14.96 52.72
N HIS A 367 28.42 15.16 51.90
CA HIS A 367 29.70 15.67 52.33
C HIS A 367 29.60 17.01 53.09
N ILE A 368 28.80 17.95 52.54
CA ILE A 368 28.54 19.22 53.21
C ILE A 368 27.77 19.04 54.54
N LEU A 369 26.74 18.16 54.52
CA LEU A 369 25.95 17.89 55.73
C LEU A 369 26.79 17.27 56.86
N ASP A 370 27.71 16.37 56.53
CA ASP A 370 28.65 15.79 57.49
C ASP A 370 29.47 16.87 58.19
N GLY A 371 30.00 17.83 57.42
CA GLY A 371 30.71 19.00 58.02
C GLY A 371 29.83 19.88 58.90
N LEU A 372 28.59 20.14 58.44
CA LEU A 372 27.63 20.93 59.24
C LEU A 372 27.25 20.20 60.53
N MET A 373 27.05 18.88 60.53
CA MET A 373 26.77 18.12 61.76
C MET A 373 27.92 18.19 62.77
N ILE A 374 29.19 18.10 62.27
CA ILE A 374 30.37 18.30 63.14
C ILE A 374 30.34 19.67 63.75
N ALA A 375 30.02 20.72 63.05
CA ALA A 375 29.89 22.11 63.57
C ALA A 375 28.78 22.23 64.58
N PHE A 376 27.62 21.60 64.36
CA PHE A 376 26.51 21.63 65.35
C PHE A 376 26.86 20.92 66.67
N LEU A 377 27.57 19.78 66.62
CA LEU A 377 28.01 19.05 67.77
C LEU A 377 29.07 19.82 68.61
N ASN A 378 29.78 20.77 67.99
CA ASN A 378 30.85 21.54 68.58
C ASN A 378 30.63 23.05 68.40
N ILE A 379 29.36 23.52 68.52
CA ILE A 379 28.96 24.85 68.09
C ILE A 379 29.69 25.99 68.90
N ASP A 380 29.90 25.76 70.16
CA ASP A 380 30.57 26.77 70.99
C ASP A 380 32.04 26.96 70.59
N GLU A 381 32.77 25.88 70.33
CA GLU A 381 34.15 25.89 69.84
C GLU A 381 34.24 26.53 68.40
N VAL A 382 33.31 26.19 67.54
CA VAL A 382 33.22 26.78 66.17
C VAL A 382 33.00 28.32 66.27
N ILE A 383 32.11 28.81 67.13
CA ILE A 383 31.87 30.22 67.33
C ILE A 383 33.10 30.91 67.90
N GLU A 384 33.80 30.29 68.88
CA GLU A 384 35.03 30.82 69.48
C GLU A 384 36.11 30.95 68.36
N ILE A 385 36.37 29.96 67.60
CA ILE A 385 37.34 30.02 66.47
C ILE A 385 36.97 31.14 65.49
N ILE A 386 35.72 31.28 65.08
CA ILE A 386 35.28 32.28 64.11
C ILE A 386 35.51 33.73 64.71
N ARG A 387 35.42 33.89 66.02
CA ARG A 387 35.55 35.20 66.67
C ARG A 387 36.97 35.62 67.02
N THR A 388 37.85 34.63 67.26
CA THR A 388 39.18 34.89 67.83
C THR A 388 40.33 34.67 66.81
N GLU A 389 40.14 33.89 65.77
CA GLU A 389 41.21 33.57 64.84
C GLU A 389 41.19 34.53 63.64
N ASP A 390 42.38 34.87 63.14
CA ASP A 390 42.53 35.73 61.99
C ASP A 390 42.19 35.00 60.69
N GLU A 391 42.44 33.68 60.66
CA GLU A 391 42.13 32.76 59.49
C GLU A 391 41.24 31.60 59.96
N PRO A 392 39.99 31.84 60.34
CA PRO A 392 39.11 30.84 60.93
C PRO A 392 38.87 29.61 60.06
N LYS A 393 38.87 29.73 58.71
CA LYS A 393 38.69 28.61 57.77
C LYS A 393 39.77 27.57 57.94
N GLN A 394 41.05 27.98 58.01
CA GLN A 394 42.20 27.05 58.17
C GLN A 394 42.20 26.39 59.54
N VAL A 395 41.84 27.13 60.57
CA VAL A 395 41.78 26.58 61.94
C VAL A 395 40.63 25.54 62.03
N LEU A 396 39.45 25.85 61.48
CA LEU A 396 38.33 24.87 61.43
C LEU A 396 38.70 23.62 60.71
N MET A 397 39.35 23.76 59.53
CA MET A 397 39.79 22.59 58.70
C MET A 397 40.77 21.70 59.51
N ALA A 398 41.78 22.30 60.17
CA ALA A 398 42.78 21.59 60.94
C ALA A 398 42.18 20.94 62.19
N ARG A 399 41.31 21.71 62.93
CA ARG A 399 40.72 21.26 64.18
C ARG A 399 39.74 20.13 64.08
N PHE A 400 38.88 20.17 63.08
CA PHE A 400 37.79 19.21 62.88
C PHE A 400 38.00 18.28 61.68
N ASN A 401 39.17 18.32 61.05
CA ASN A 401 39.51 17.55 59.84
C ASN A 401 38.49 17.73 58.72
N LEU A 402 38.12 18.99 58.49
CA LEU A 402 37.14 19.36 57.46
C LEU A 402 37.79 19.60 56.09
N SER A 403 37.07 19.34 55.03
CA SER A 403 37.43 19.80 53.71
C SER A 403 37.24 21.31 53.52
N ASP A 404 37.78 21.88 52.46
CA ASP A 404 37.62 23.28 52.11
C ASP A 404 36.13 23.65 51.93
N GLU A 405 35.40 22.83 51.24
CA GLU A 405 33.95 22.99 50.97
C GLU A 405 33.14 22.90 52.24
N GLN A 406 33.50 22.02 53.21
CA GLN A 406 32.83 21.88 54.49
C GLN A 406 33.05 23.10 55.36
N ALA A 407 34.31 23.55 55.44
CA ALA A 407 34.67 24.76 56.22
C ALA A 407 34.00 26.00 55.64
N GLU A 408 33.95 26.17 54.34
CA GLU A 408 33.25 27.26 53.67
C GLU A 408 31.75 27.21 53.93
N ALA A 409 31.13 26.03 53.89
CA ALA A 409 29.72 25.85 54.20
C ALA A 409 29.39 26.26 55.65
N ILE A 410 30.26 25.94 56.62
CA ILE A 410 30.13 26.32 58.03
C ILE A 410 30.21 27.83 58.17
N LEU A 411 31.18 28.47 57.54
CA LEU A 411 31.36 29.93 57.60
C LEU A 411 30.21 30.69 56.94
N ASN A 412 29.55 30.13 55.99
CA ASN A 412 28.37 30.72 55.32
C ASN A 412 27.04 30.43 56.03
N LEU A 413 27.06 29.73 57.19
CA LEU A 413 25.85 29.50 57.99
C LEU A 413 25.20 30.81 58.46
N ARG A 414 23.93 30.93 58.22
CA ARG A 414 23.14 32.04 58.76
C ARG A 414 22.86 31.76 60.25
N LEU A 415 23.00 32.75 61.15
CA LEU A 415 22.79 32.62 62.60
C LEU A 415 21.44 31.96 62.96
N ARG A 416 20.40 32.22 62.20
CA ARG A 416 19.08 31.57 62.40
C ARG A 416 19.11 30.07 62.28
N HIS A 417 20.05 29.48 61.48
CA HIS A 417 20.19 28.06 61.29
C HIS A 417 20.89 27.33 62.43
N LEU A 418 21.33 28.05 63.43
CA LEU A 418 21.90 27.45 64.63
C LEU A 418 20.85 27.06 65.71
N ALA A 419 19.57 27.19 65.38
CA ALA A 419 18.48 26.78 66.24
C ALA A 419 18.37 25.25 66.31
N LYS A 420 18.03 24.68 67.48
CA LYS A 420 17.90 23.23 67.72
C LYS A 420 16.92 22.54 66.76
N LEU A 421 15.94 23.24 66.20
CA LEU A 421 15.00 22.76 65.23
C LEU A 421 15.67 22.44 63.85
N GLU A 422 16.69 23.21 63.50
CA GLU A 422 17.45 23.04 62.24
C GLU A 422 18.35 21.81 62.29
N GLU A 423 18.93 21.43 63.45
CA GLU A 423 19.69 20.19 63.62
C GLU A 423 18.85 18.98 63.27
N HIS A 424 17.60 18.90 63.73
CA HIS A 424 16.70 17.82 63.39
C HIS A 424 16.35 17.79 61.87
N GLN A 425 16.24 18.96 61.26
CA GLN A 425 15.98 19.06 59.83
C GLN A 425 17.19 18.57 58.97
N LEU A 426 18.42 18.95 59.39
CA LEU A 426 19.64 18.51 58.73
C LEU A 426 19.85 17.00 58.89
N GLN A 427 19.57 16.44 60.08
CA GLN A 427 19.63 14.99 60.27
C GLN A 427 18.60 14.26 59.40
N ALA A 428 17.36 14.76 59.34
CA ALA A 428 16.33 14.16 58.50
C ALA A 428 16.66 14.29 56.99
N GLU A 429 17.30 15.39 56.56
CA GLU A 429 17.81 15.54 55.18
C GLU A 429 18.92 14.55 54.91
N LYS A 430 19.86 14.38 55.85
CA LYS A 430 20.96 13.43 55.74
C LYS A 430 20.46 11.99 55.61
N ASP A 431 19.57 11.56 56.48
CA ASP A 431 19.00 10.22 56.48
C ASP A 431 18.30 9.91 55.15
N LYS A 432 17.52 10.87 54.63
CA LYS A 432 16.86 10.75 53.34
C LYS A 432 17.83 10.65 52.18
N LEU A 433 18.92 11.44 52.21
CA LEU A 433 19.93 11.40 51.15
C LEU A 433 20.79 10.14 51.22
N GLU A 434 21.02 9.56 52.39
CA GLU A 434 21.70 8.29 52.57
C GLU A 434 20.87 7.10 52.03
N GLU A 435 19.55 7.13 52.26
CA GLU A 435 18.63 6.17 51.67
C GLU A 435 18.63 6.30 50.13
N GLU A 436 18.57 7.54 49.61
CA GLU A 436 18.64 7.81 48.18
C GLU A 436 19.96 7.32 47.56
N ARG A 437 21.11 7.63 48.23
CA ARG A 437 22.45 7.14 47.83
C ARG A 437 22.46 5.62 47.70
N SER A 438 22.03 4.94 48.76
CA SER A 438 22.02 3.46 48.78
C SER A 438 21.17 2.89 47.66
N ASN A 439 20.02 3.50 47.40
CA ASN A 439 19.16 3.06 46.27
C ASN A 439 19.81 3.29 44.89
N LEU A 440 20.45 4.47 44.70
CA LEU A 440 21.15 4.77 43.43
C LEU A 440 22.34 3.85 43.24
N GLU A 441 23.14 3.57 44.26
CA GLU A 441 24.27 2.62 44.19
C GLU A 441 23.79 1.20 43.89
N LEU A 442 22.69 0.75 44.50
CA LEU A 442 22.08 -0.55 44.20
C LEU A 442 21.58 -0.70 42.74
N ILE A 443 21.05 0.39 42.19
CA ILE A 443 20.59 0.36 40.78
C ILE A 443 21.79 0.40 39.85
N LEU A 444 22.76 1.29 40.08
CA LEU A 444 23.97 1.42 39.27
C LEU A 444 24.86 0.14 39.31
N GLY A 445 24.89 -0.55 40.46
CA GLY A 445 25.64 -1.78 40.65
C GLY A 445 25.02 -3.05 40.03
N SER A 446 23.81 -2.95 39.41
CA SER A 446 23.09 -4.10 38.89
C SER A 446 22.40 -3.83 37.58
N GLU A 447 22.89 -4.42 36.49
CA GLU A 447 22.26 -4.30 35.16
C GLU A 447 20.78 -4.73 35.19
N ARG A 448 20.43 -5.76 35.93
CA ARG A 448 19.05 -6.24 36.09
C ARG A 448 18.15 -5.13 36.70
N ARG A 449 18.63 -4.45 37.77
CA ARG A 449 17.86 -3.36 38.39
C ARG A 449 17.75 -2.15 37.50
N LEU A 450 18.81 -1.82 36.78
CA LEU A 450 18.81 -0.76 35.78
C LEU A 450 17.77 -1.04 34.66
N ASN A 451 17.79 -2.25 34.11
CA ASN A 451 16.81 -2.67 33.10
C ASN A 451 15.37 -2.63 33.65
N THR A 452 15.16 -3.03 34.91
CA THR A 452 13.84 -2.95 35.55
C THR A 452 13.34 -1.50 35.67
N LEU A 453 14.24 -0.57 36.02
CA LEU A 453 13.91 0.86 36.08
C LEU A 453 13.55 1.41 34.69
N ILE A 454 14.39 1.11 33.68
CA ILE A 454 14.16 1.56 32.30
C ILE A 454 12.83 0.99 31.77
N LYS A 455 12.54 -0.29 32.02
CA LYS A 455 11.27 -0.92 31.66
C LYS A 455 10.08 -0.17 32.26
N LYS A 456 10.14 0.13 33.57
CA LYS A 456 9.07 0.87 34.26
C LYS A 456 8.86 2.24 33.63
N GLU A 457 9.93 2.99 33.36
CA GLU A 457 9.87 4.30 32.75
C GLU A 457 9.26 4.26 31.32
N ILE A 458 9.67 3.30 30.49
CA ILE A 458 9.12 3.10 29.15
C ILE A 458 7.61 2.81 29.23
N GLN A 459 7.18 1.95 30.15
CA GLN A 459 5.76 1.61 30.32
C GLN A 459 4.93 2.79 30.83
N GLU A 460 5.46 3.60 31.75
CA GLU A 460 4.81 4.80 32.26
C GLU A 460 4.63 5.83 31.15
N ASP A 461 5.67 6.08 30.36
CA ASP A 461 5.62 7.02 29.24
C ASP A 461 4.68 6.53 28.14
N ALA A 462 4.74 5.25 27.77
CA ALA A 462 3.83 4.67 26.81
C ALA A 462 2.36 4.80 27.24
N LYS A 463 2.07 4.52 28.51
CA LYS A 463 0.73 4.70 29.09
C LYS A 463 0.27 6.16 29.08
N LYS A 464 1.19 7.10 29.38
CA LYS A 464 0.89 8.55 29.43
C LYS A 464 0.52 9.10 28.05
N TYR A 465 1.15 8.58 26.99
CA TYR A 465 0.98 9.06 25.62
C TYR A 465 0.31 8.02 24.70
N ALA A 466 -0.33 7.00 25.28
CA ALA A 466 -1.02 5.95 24.54
C ALA A 466 -1.99 6.51 23.50
N SER A 467 -1.97 5.93 22.31
CA SER A 467 -2.94 6.21 21.27
C SER A 467 -3.28 4.94 20.49
N PRO A 468 -4.52 4.80 20.02
CA PRO A 468 -4.89 3.66 19.17
C PRO A 468 -4.10 3.66 17.86
N ARG A 469 -3.98 2.49 17.23
CA ARG A 469 -3.44 2.37 15.88
C ARG A 469 -4.36 3.08 14.89
N MET A 470 -3.80 3.91 14.03
CA MET A 470 -4.53 4.63 12.98
C MET A 470 -4.59 3.82 11.68
N SER A 471 -3.44 3.32 11.21
CA SER A 471 -3.37 2.55 9.97
C SER A 471 -3.58 1.06 10.24
N GLN A 472 -4.73 0.50 9.82
CA GLN A 472 -5.03 -0.92 9.98
C GLN A 472 -4.25 -1.77 8.96
N LEU A 473 -3.78 -2.95 9.40
CA LEU A 473 -3.18 -3.93 8.48
C LEU A 473 -4.28 -4.89 8.02
N VAL A 474 -4.55 -4.92 6.72
CA VAL A 474 -5.65 -5.68 6.12
C VAL A 474 -5.15 -6.42 4.88
N GLU A 475 -5.52 -7.69 4.76
CA GLU A 475 -5.29 -8.44 3.52
C GLU A 475 -6.37 -8.04 2.50
N ARG A 476 -5.96 -7.54 1.33
CA ARG A 476 -6.83 -7.13 0.23
C ARG A 476 -6.37 -7.77 -1.06
N GLU A 477 -7.31 -8.09 -1.93
CA GLU A 477 -7.00 -8.48 -3.30
C GLU A 477 -6.32 -7.33 -4.06
N GLU A 478 -5.50 -7.69 -5.04
CA GLU A 478 -4.85 -6.72 -5.91
C GLU A 478 -5.89 -5.92 -6.70
N ALA A 479 -5.74 -4.60 -6.70
CA ALA A 479 -6.63 -3.70 -7.43
C ALA A 479 -6.49 -3.93 -8.94
N LYS A 480 -7.63 -4.09 -9.64
CA LYS A 480 -7.66 -4.32 -11.08
C LYS A 480 -8.42 -3.19 -11.77
N ALA A 481 -7.78 -2.61 -12.78
CA ALA A 481 -8.46 -1.66 -13.64
C ALA A 481 -9.56 -2.38 -14.45
N ILE A 482 -10.76 -1.83 -14.46
CA ILE A 482 -11.85 -2.30 -15.32
C ILE A 482 -11.44 -2.04 -16.77
N SER A 483 -11.59 -3.02 -17.64
CA SER A 483 -11.33 -2.84 -19.08
C SER A 483 -12.38 -1.91 -19.71
N GLU A 484 -12.02 -1.19 -20.79
CA GLU A 484 -12.96 -0.29 -21.50
C GLU A 484 -14.24 -1.01 -21.95
N SER A 485 -14.15 -2.30 -22.24
CA SER A 485 -15.28 -3.15 -22.62
C SER A 485 -16.24 -3.43 -21.45
N GLU A 486 -15.74 -3.50 -20.22
CA GLU A 486 -16.56 -3.71 -19.01
C GLU A 486 -17.23 -2.41 -18.51
N MET A 487 -16.67 -1.27 -18.88
CA MET A 487 -17.22 0.05 -18.49
C MET A 487 -18.42 0.48 -19.33
N THR A 488 -18.61 -0.13 -20.51
CA THR A 488 -19.69 0.23 -21.42
C THR A 488 -20.99 -0.49 -21.00
N PRO A 489 -22.14 0.18 -20.98
CA PRO A 489 -23.42 -0.49 -20.69
C PRO A 489 -23.60 -1.69 -21.62
N ALA A 490 -23.87 -2.85 -21.04
CA ALA A 490 -24.07 -4.09 -21.78
C ALA A 490 -25.43 -4.04 -22.50
N GLU A 491 -25.51 -3.35 -23.66
CA GLU A 491 -26.69 -3.35 -24.52
C GLU A 491 -26.70 -4.61 -25.41
N PRO A 492 -27.87 -5.24 -25.64
CA PRO A 492 -27.98 -6.32 -26.59
C PRO A 492 -27.67 -5.79 -28.02
N VAL A 493 -26.83 -6.53 -28.73
CA VAL A 493 -26.43 -6.19 -30.10
C VAL A 493 -26.42 -7.42 -31.00
N THR A 494 -26.66 -7.21 -32.28
CA THR A 494 -26.55 -8.26 -33.33
C THR A 494 -25.51 -7.81 -34.37
N VAL A 495 -24.44 -8.55 -34.51
CA VAL A 495 -23.42 -8.34 -35.52
C VAL A 495 -23.75 -9.16 -36.72
N ILE A 496 -23.82 -8.53 -37.91
CA ILE A 496 -24.29 -9.11 -39.17
C ILE A 496 -23.13 -9.12 -40.15
N LEU A 497 -22.87 -10.28 -40.73
CA LEU A 497 -21.83 -10.52 -41.73
C LEU A 497 -22.44 -10.90 -43.08
N SER A 498 -21.93 -10.31 -44.16
CA SER A 498 -22.34 -10.62 -45.54
C SER A 498 -21.36 -11.56 -46.23
N GLU A 499 -21.78 -12.18 -47.39
CA GLU A 499 -20.94 -13.10 -48.20
C GLU A 499 -19.67 -12.42 -48.73
N MET A 500 -19.69 -11.11 -49.02
CA MET A 500 -18.52 -10.34 -49.45
C MET A 500 -17.66 -9.83 -48.28
N GLY A 501 -17.92 -10.25 -47.04
CA GLY A 501 -17.14 -9.87 -45.85
C GLY A 501 -17.42 -8.46 -45.37
N TRP A 502 -18.61 -7.91 -45.59
CA TRP A 502 -19.06 -6.65 -45.02
C TRP A 502 -19.72 -6.91 -43.68
N VAL A 503 -19.47 -6.01 -42.73
CA VAL A 503 -19.95 -6.12 -41.35
C VAL A 503 -20.71 -4.88 -40.90
N ARG A 504 -21.73 -5.05 -40.07
CA ARG A 504 -22.49 -4.01 -39.40
C ARG A 504 -23.06 -4.53 -38.09
N CYS A 505 -23.33 -3.61 -37.17
CA CYS A 505 -23.85 -3.90 -35.85
C CYS A 505 -25.23 -3.22 -35.66
N ALA A 506 -26.19 -3.99 -35.22
CA ALA A 506 -27.54 -3.54 -34.90
C ALA A 506 -27.76 -3.54 -33.39
N LYS A 507 -28.62 -2.66 -32.88
CA LYS A 507 -29.10 -2.71 -31.48
C LYS A 507 -30.24 -3.72 -31.35
N GLY A 508 -30.20 -4.51 -30.26
CA GLY A 508 -31.19 -5.54 -29.98
C GLY A 508 -30.92 -6.86 -30.70
N HIS A 509 -31.71 -7.87 -30.34
CA HIS A 509 -31.69 -9.21 -30.96
C HIS A 509 -32.87 -9.49 -31.90
N ASP A 510 -33.90 -8.62 -31.85
CA ASP A 510 -35.16 -8.78 -32.61
C ASP A 510 -35.05 -8.18 -34.00
N ILE A 511 -34.00 -8.55 -34.75
CA ILE A 511 -33.76 -8.11 -36.12
C ILE A 511 -33.82 -9.28 -37.02
N ASP A 512 -34.45 -9.12 -38.21
CA ASP A 512 -34.31 -10.04 -39.33
C ASP A 512 -33.09 -9.66 -40.17
N PRO A 513 -31.92 -10.32 -39.99
CA PRO A 513 -30.71 -10.01 -40.74
C PRO A 513 -30.85 -10.26 -42.24
N ALA A 514 -31.67 -11.25 -42.65
CA ALA A 514 -31.86 -11.60 -44.06
C ALA A 514 -32.72 -10.58 -44.81
N GLY A 515 -33.61 -9.91 -44.11
CA GLY A 515 -34.48 -8.84 -44.68
C GLY A 515 -33.79 -7.49 -44.85
N LEU A 516 -32.54 -7.32 -44.40
CA LEU A 516 -31.81 -6.06 -44.54
C LEU A 516 -31.28 -5.84 -45.97
N SER A 517 -31.08 -4.56 -46.36
CA SER A 517 -30.48 -4.22 -47.65
C SER A 517 -28.97 -4.48 -47.68
N TYR A 518 -28.49 -5.18 -48.71
CA TYR A 518 -27.08 -5.46 -48.95
C TYR A 518 -26.61 -4.73 -50.21
N LYS A 519 -25.28 -4.64 -50.41
CA LYS A 519 -24.73 -4.12 -51.66
C LYS A 519 -25.16 -4.96 -52.88
N ALA A 520 -25.15 -4.33 -54.04
CA ALA A 520 -25.45 -5.03 -55.28
C ALA A 520 -24.50 -6.26 -55.49
N GLY A 521 -25.07 -7.46 -55.56
CA GLY A 521 -24.31 -8.72 -55.66
C GLY A 521 -23.89 -9.36 -54.35
N ASP A 522 -24.18 -8.72 -53.20
CA ASP A 522 -23.88 -9.27 -51.85
C ASP A 522 -25.15 -9.79 -51.18
N LYS A 523 -25.00 -10.70 -50.22
CA LYS A 523 -26.09 -11.33 -49.47
C LYS A 523 -25.72 -11.55 -48.03
N TYR A 524 -26.73 -11.81 -47.20
CA TYR A 524 -26.57 -12.29 -45.86
C TYR A 524 -25.78 -13.62 -45.81
N LEU A 525 -24.75 -13.67 -44.94
CA LEU A 525 -23.99 -14.89 -44.66
C LEU A 525 -24.30 -15.45 -43.26
N ALA A 526 -24.07 -14.66 -42.23
CA ALA A 526 -24.21 -15.07 -40.84
C ALA A 526 -24.47 -13.88 -39.93
N HIS A 527 -24.94 -14.16 -38.74
CA HIS A 527 -25.02 -13.16 -37.64
C HIS A 527 -24.69 -13.80 -36.31
N ALA A 528 -24.32 -12.97 -35.35
CA ALA A 528 -24.13 -13.34 -33.94
C ALA A 528 -24.81 -12.32 -33.02
N CYS A 529 -25.55 -12.82 -32.03
CA CYS A 529 -26.19 -12.05 -31.01
C CYS A 529 -25.34 -12.06 -29.76
N GLY A 530 -25.17 -10.91 -29.10
CA GLY A 530 -24.39 -10.76 -27.88
C GLY A 530 -24.65 -9.42 -27.22
N LYS A 531 -23.70 -9.00 -26.40
CA LYS A 531 -23.75 -7.70 -25.71
C LYS A 531 -22.68 -6.77 -26.27
N SER A 532 -22.93 -5.45 -26.22
CA SER A 532 -22.03 -4.41 -26.73
C SER A 532 -20.64 -4.42 -26.08
N ASN A 533 -20.50 -4.97 -24.90
CA ASN A 533 -19.26 -5.10 -24.14
C ASN A 533 -18.56 -6.47 -24.30
N GLN A 534 -19.05 -7.34 -25.22
CA GLN A 534 -18.42 -8.62 -25.53
C GLN A 534 -17.69 -8.52 -26.87
N PRO A 535 -16.48 -9.09 -27.01
CA PRO A 535 -15.80 -9.10 -28.31
C PRO A 535 -16.56 -9.94 -29.33
N VAL A 536 -16.64 -9.47 -30.56
CA VAL A 536 -17.10 -10.27 -31.70
C VAL A 536 -15.91 -10.94 -32.38
N ILE A 537 -16.02 -12.24 -32.60
CA ILE A 537 -14.98 -13.05 -33.23
C ILE A 537 -15.39 -13.38 -34.69
N PHE A 538 -14.45 -13.18 -35.57
CA PHE A 538 -14.56 -13.59 -36.98
C PHE A 538 -13.55 -14.72 -37.26
N ILE A 539 -13.93 -15.71 -38.05
CA ILE A 539 -13.04 -16.80 -38.46
C ILE A 539 -12.97 -16.80 -40.00
N ASP A 540 -11.75 -16.83 -40.53
CA ASP A 540 -11.51 -16.87 -41.98
C ASP A 540 -11.41 -18.29 -42.52
N SER A 541 -11.41 -18.40 -43.85
CA SER A 541 -11.32 -19.64 -44.60
C SER A 541 -10.01 -20.42 -44.38
N THR A 542 -8.99 -19.80 -43.74
CA THR A 542 -7.72 -20.44 -43.38
C THR A 542 -7.71 -20.97 -41.96
N GLY A 543 -8.78 -20.72 -41.17
CA GLY A 543 -8.90 -21.13 -39.77
C GLY A 543 -8.26 -20.21 -38.80
N ARG A 544 -8.07 -18.92 -39.12
CA ARG A 544 -7.61 -17.87 -38.22
C ARG A 544 -8.79 -17.16 -37.58
N SER A 545 -8.63 -16.79 -36.34
CA SER A 545 -9.60 -15.97 -35.59
C SER A 545 -9.14 -14.52 -35.47
N TYR A 546 -10.11 -13.60 -35.48
CA TYR A 546 -9.94 -12.15 -35.34
C TYR A 546 -10.98 -11.63 -34.36
N ALA A 547 -10.59 -10.70 -33.49
CA ALA A 547 -11.49 -10.08 -32.52
C ALA A 547 -11.66 -8.58 -32.81
N LEU A 548 -12.89 -8.10 -32.77
CA LEU A 548 -13.24 -6.68 -32.84
C LEU A 548 -14.23 -6.33 -31.71
N ASP A 549 -14.26 -5.05 -31.35
CA ASP A 549 -15.28 -4.49 -30.49
C ASP A 549 -16.54 -4.21 -31.34
N PRO A 550 -17.74 -4.71 -30.95
CA PRO A 550 -18.99 -4.42 -31.64
C PRO A 550 -19.28 -2.93 -31.82
N LEU A 551 -18.89 -2.11 -30.86
CA LEU A 551 -19.08 -0.65 -30.91
C LEU A 551 -18.18 0.05 -31.95
N SER A 552 -17.09 -0.62 -32.37
CA SER A 552 -16.24 -0.14 -33.46
C SER A 552 -16.83 -0.40 -34.85
N LEU A 553 -17.92 -1.16 -34.93
CA LEU A 553 -18.55 -1.54 -36.18
C LEU A 553 -19.60 -0.52 -36.61
N PRO A 554 -19.81 -0.34 -37.94
CA PRO A 554 -20.82 0.59 -38.45
C PRO A 554 -22.25 0.15 -38.08
N SER A 555 -23.13 1.11 -37.88
CA SER A 555 -24.54 0.85 -37.58
C SER A 555 -25.23 0.08 -38.73
N ALA A 556 -26.15 -0.81 -38.35
CA ALA A 556 -26.98 -1.57 -39.33
C ALA A 556 -27.92 -0.68 -40.18
N ARG A 557 -28.03 0.64 -39.91
CA ARG A 557 -28.69 1.61 -40.77
C ARG A 557 -27.91 1.86 -42.07
N SER A 558 -26.63 1.58 -42.11
CA SER A 558 -25.74 1.59 -43.28
C SER A 558 -25.66 0.24 -43.95
N GLN A 559 -25.05 0.17 -45.12
CA GLN A 559 -24.74 -1.09 -45.79
C GLN A 559 -23.54 -1.85 -45.14
N GLY A 560 -22.92 -1.28 -44.12
CA GLY A 560 -21.75 -1.81 -43.44
C GLY A 560 -20.43 -1.36 -44.05
N GLU A 561 -19.34 -1.93 -43.56
CA GLU A 561 -17.96 -1.72 -44.02
C GLU A 561 -17.25 -3.06 -44.27
N PRO A 562 -16.30 -3.13 -45.22
CA PRO A 562 -15.55 -4.35 -45.45
C PRO A 562 -14.58 -4.63 -44.27
N LEU A 563 -14.57 -5.84 -43.75
CA LEU A 563 -13.68 -6.27 -42.70
C LEU A 563 -12.19 -6.15 -43.05
N THR A 564 -11.84 -6.18 -44.35
CA THR A 564 -10.46 -5.97 -44.84
C THR A 564 -9.91 -4.58 -44.53
N GLY A 565 -10.76 -3.59 -44.23
CA GLY A 565 -10.34 -2.28 -43.77
C GLY A 565 -9.92 -2.26 -42.28
N LYS A 566 -10.38 -3.23 -41.51
CA LYS A 566 -10.11 -3.35 -40.05
C LYS A 566 -9.16 -4.48 -39.70
N LEU A 567 -9.12 -5.57 -40.52
CA LEU A 567 -8.36 -6.79 -40.28
C LEU A 567 -7.35 -7.02 -41.43
N THR A 568 -6.24 -7.66 -41.10
CA THR A 568 -5.21 -8.04 -42.06
C THR A 568 -5.37 -9.53 -42.37
N LEU A 569 -6.14 -9.83 -43.42
CA LEU A 569 -6.38 -11.20 -43.86
C LEU A 569 -5.21 -11.74 -44.70
N PRO A 570 -4.92 -13.06 -44.68
CA PRO A 570 -4.04 -13.71 -45.65
C PRO A 570 -4.56 -13.53 -47.08
N ALA A 571 -3.66 -13.56 -48.07
CA ALA A 571 -4.03 -13.40 -49.47
C ALA A 571 -5.05 -14.47 -49.89
N GLY A 572 -6.20 -14.04 -50.43
CA GLY A 572 -7.28 -14.92 -50.87
C GLY A 572 -8.17 -15.49 -49.75
N ALA A 573 -7.94 -15.14 -48.50
CA ALA A 573 -8.80 -15.57 -47.40
C ALA A 573 -10.11 -14.77 -47.37
N THR A 574 -11.22 -15.45 -47.05
CA THR A 574 -12.55 -14.87 -46.84
C THR A 574 -13.01 -15.13 -45.41
N ILE A 575 -13.80 -14.24 -44.84
CA ILE A 575 -14.42 -14.47 -43.52
C ILE A 575 -15.64 -15.38 -43.72
N GLU A 576 -15.69 -16.47 -42.94
CA GLU A 576 -16.73 -17.49 -43.07
C GLU A 576 -17.65 -17.57 -41.84
N GLN A 577 -17.18 -17.16 -40.65
CA GLN A 577 -17.94 -17.28 -39.41
C GLN A 577 -17.86 -16.00 -38.57
N VAL A 578 -18.97 -15.72 -37.84
CA VAL A 578 -19.05 -14.69 -36.82
C VAL A 578 -19.66 -15.27 -35.54
N ILE A 579 -19.05 -14.96 -34.36
CA ILE A 579 -19.42 -15.57 -33.09
C ILE A 579 -19.34 -14.50 -31.98
N MET A 580 -20.30 -14.52 -31.07
CA MET A 580 -20.28 -13.75 -29.86
C MET A 580 -20.77 -14.63 -28.71
N GLU A 581 -19.94 -14.81 -27.69
CA GLU A 581 -20.25 -15.62 -26.50
C GLU A 581 -19.58 -15.04 -25.27
N SER A 582 -19.85 -15.59 -24.09
CA SER A 582 -19.12 -15.26 -22.88
C SER A 582 -17.72 -15.88 -22.90
N GLU A 583 -16.73 -15.22 -22.29
CA GLU A 583 -15.32 -15.65 -22.33
C GLU A 583 -15.10 -17.10 -21.87
N LYS A 584 -15.84 -17.54 -20.86
CA LYS A 584 -15.72 -18.88 -20.27
C LYS A 584 -16.51 -19.96 -21.03
N GLN A 585 -17.34 -19.57 -22.03
CA GLN A 585 -18.17 -20.49 -22.78
C GLN A 585 -17.31 -21.49 -23.58
N GLU A 586 -17.61 -22.77 -23.44
CA GLU A 586 -16.97 -23.83 -24.25
C GLU A 586 -17.65 -23.93 -25.63
N LEU A 587 -16.83 -24.09 -26.67
CA LEU A 587 -17.21 -24.16 -28.03
C LEU A 587 -16.64 -25.44 -28.67
N LEU A 588 -17.44 -26.10 -29.50
CA LEU A 588 -16.99 -27.17 -30.40
C LEU A 588 -16.52 -26.56 -31.73
N MET A 589 -15.22 -26.68 -32.00
CA MET A 589 -14.60 -26.30 -33.28
C MET A 589 -14.42 -27.51 -34.14
N ALA A 590 -14.86 -27.43 -35.39
CA ALA A 590 -14.75 -28.55 -36.32
C ALA A 590 -14.48 -28.11 -37.77
N SER A 591 -13.90 -29.02 -38.54
CA SER A 591 -13.74 -28.89 -39.98
C SER A 591 -14.61 -29.90 -40.72
N ASP A 592 -15.01 -29.57 -41.94
CA ASP A 592 -15.79 -30.46 -42.81
C ASP A 592 -15.01 -31.71 -43.25
N ALA A 593 -13.71 -31.78 -42.97
CA ALA A 593 -12.89 -33.01 -43.13
C ALA A 593 -13.03 -34.00 -41.96
N GLY A 594 -13.93 -33.73 -40.97
CA GLY A 594 -14.25 -34.63 -39.86
C GLY A 594 -13.31 -34.57 -38.67
N TYR A 595 -12.62 -33.48 -38.45
CA TYR A 595 -11.77 -33.21 -37.26
C TYR A 595 -12.35 -32.10 -36.41
N GLY A 596 -12.11 -32.18 -35.11
CA GLY A 596 -12.54 -31.13 -34.20
C GLY A 596 -11.97 -31.26 -32.79
N PHE A 597 -12.23 -30.24 -31.98
CA PHE A 597 -11.81 -30.11 -30.58
C PHE A 597 -12.73 -29.15 -29.82
N ILE A 598 -12.66 -29.19 -28.50
CA ILE A 598 -13.34 -28.25 -27.63
C ILE A 598 -12.35 -27.16 -27.24
N CYS A 599 -12.78 -25.88 -27.24
CA CYS A 599 -12.00 -24.75 -26.73
C CYS A 599 -12.91 -23.78 -25.99
N LYS A 600 -12.33 -22.86 -25.24
CA LYS A 600 -13.08 -21.77 -24.64
C LYS A 600 -13.16 -20.58 -25.58
N PHE A 601 -14.21 -19.76 -25.47
CA PHE A 601 -14.33 -18.54 -26.26
C PHE A 601 -13.14 -17.60 -26.10
N GLU A 602 -12.56 -17.50 -24.90
CA GLU A 602 -11.32 -16.72 -24.64
C GLU A 602 -10.14 -17.14 -25.54
N ASP A 603 -10.10 -18.42 -25.90
CA ASP A 603 -9.08 -18.95 -26.83
C ASP A 603 -9.21 -18.42 -28.25
N LEU A 604 -10.34 -17.85 -28.64
CA LEU A 604 -10.56 -17.28 -29.97
C LEU A 604 -10.13 -15.82 -30.05
N ILE A 605 -9.97 -15.13 -28.94
CA ILE A 605 -9.67 -13.69 -28.87
C ILE A 605 -8.25 -13.44 -29.38
N ALA A 606 -8.10 -12.73 -30.49
CA ALA A 606 -6.83 -12.31 -31.06
C ALA A 606 -6.56 -10.83 -30.70
N ARG A 607 -5.36 -10.52 -30.21
CA ARG A 607 -4.97 -9.16 -29.78
C ARG A 607 -4.47 -8.26 -30.91
N ASN A 608 -4.26 -8.80 -32.09
CA ASN A 608 -3.71 -8.06 -33.22
C ASN A 608 -4.60 -8.17 -34.48
N LYS A 609 -4.47 -7.23 -35.42
CA LYS A 609 -5.23 -7.17 -36.66
C LYS A 609 -4.94 -8.34 -37.61
N ALA A 610 -3.81 -9.04 -37.51
CA ALA A 610 -3.41 -10.18 -38.32
C ALA A 610 -4.05 -11.48 -37.83
N GLY A 611 -4.81 -11.44 -36.71
CA GLY A 611 -5.46 -12.60 -36.12
C GLY A 611 -4.49 -13.66 -35.62
N LYS A 612 -5.03 -14.76 -35.10
CA LYS A 612 -4.23 -15.90 -34.64
C LYS A 612 -4.72 -17.21 -35.31
N ALA A 613 -3.81 -18.16 -35.56
CA ALA A 613 -4.18 -19.48 -36.01
C ALA A 613 -4.96 -20.20 -34.90
N LEU A 614 -6.19 -20.63 -35.19
CA LEU A 614 -7.10 -21.31 -34.26
C LEU A 614 -7.27 -22.76 -34.64
N ILE A 615 -7.82 -23.03 -35.84
CA ILE A 615 -8.02 -24.38 -36.34
C ILE A 615 -7.13 -24.67 -37.56
N SER A 616 -6.39 -25.79 -37.51
CA SER A 616 -5.54 -26.23 -38.61
C SER A 616 -6.37 -27.09 -39.59
N LEU A 617 -6.63 -26.52 -40.75
CA LEU A 617 -7.45 -27.17 -41.77
C LEU A 617 -6.63 -28.11 -42.65
N PRO A 618 -7.13 -29.33 -42.95
CA PRO A 618 -6.65 -30.14 -44.09
C PRO A 618 -6.82 -29.41 -45.42
N GLU A 619 -6.10 -29.86 -46.43
CA GLU A 619 -6.18 -29.28 -47.77
C GLU A 619 -7.63 -29.31 -48.31
N ASN A 620 -8.10 -28.16 -48.80
CA ASN A 620 -9.46 -27.91 -49.29
C ASN A 620 -10.58 -28.04 -48.24
N ALA A 621 -10.26 -28.17 -46.95
CA ALA A 621 -11.27 -28.23 -45.90
C ALA A 621 -11.73 -26.83 -45.47
N LYS A 622 -12.97 -26.73 -44.98
CA LYS A 622 -13.59 -25.52 -44.45
C LYS A 622 -13.90 -25.65 -42.94
N VAL A 623 -13.96 -24.55 -42.30
CA VAL A 623 -14.41 -24.47 -40.90
C VAL A 623 -15.94 -24.60 -40.86
N LEU A 624 -16.45 -25.51 -40.05
CA LEU A 624 -17.89 -25.58 -39.77
C LEU A 624 -18.28 -24.49 -38.76
N LYS A 625 -19.57 -24.14 -38.75
CA LYS A 625 -20.09 -23.24 -37.75
C LYS A 625 -19.78 -23.80 -36.35
N PRO A 626 -19.13 -23.05 -35.48
CA PRO A 626 -18.88 -23.49 -34.10
C PRO A 626 -20.20 -23.68 -33.35
N GLU A 627 -20.26 -24.72 -32.51
CA GLU A 627 -21.42 -25.02 -31.69
C GLU A 627 -21.11 -24.77 -30.22
N THR A 628 -22.01 -24.09 -29.53
CA THR A 628 -21.87 -23.76 -28.09
C THR A 628 -22.23 -24.97 -27.23
N LEU A 629 -21.34 -25.39 -26.34
CA LEU A 629 -21.60 -26.48 -25.41
C LEU A 629 -22.51 -25.98 -24.28
N SER A 630 -23.71 -26.53 -24.16
CA SER A 630 -24.58 -26.36 -23.01
C SER A 630 -24.27 -27.40 -21.93
N GLU A 631 -24.62 -27.12 -20.67
CA GLU A 631 -24.44 -28.06 -19.56
C GLU A 631 -25.22 -29.37 -19.73
N SER A 632 -26.33 -29.34 -20.47
CA SER A 632 -27.17 -30.50 -20.75
C SER A 632 -26.63 -31.35 -21.90
N ALA A 633 -25.72 -30.84 -22.75
CA ALA A 633 -25.20 -31.53 -23.92
C ALA A 633 -24.14 -32.56 -23.52
N SER A 634 -24.50 -33.85 -23.57
CA SER A 634 -23.60 -34.96 -23.26
C SER A 634 -23.08 -35.68 -24.48
N LEU A 635 -23.82 -35.64 -25.61
CA LEU A 635 -23.53 -36.37 -26.83
C LEU A 635 -23.30 -35.45 -28.02
N LEU A 636 -22.36 -35.83 -28.86
CA LEU A 636 -22.13 -35.25 -30.19
C LEU A 636 -22.65 -36.15 -31.28
N VAL A 637 -23.55 -35.62 -32.08
CA VAL A 637 -24.02 -36.27 -33.33
C VAL A 637 -23.27 -35.66 -34.51
N SER A 638 -22.64 -36.47 -35.31
CA SER A 638 -21.97 -36.08 -36.56
C SER A 638 -22.59 -36.77 -37.77
N LEU A 639 -22.83 -36.00 -38.84
CA LEU A 639 -23.47 -36.51 -40.07
C LEU A 639 -22.65 -36.11 -41.29
N THR A 640 -22.32 -37.12 -42.13
CA THR A 640 -21.60 -36.90 -43.40
C THR A 640 -22.55 -36.70 -44.59
N SER A 641 -22.04 -36.06 -45.66
CA SER A 641 -22.75 -35.91 -46.95
C SER A 641 -23.15 -37.24 -47.56
N ALA A 642 -22.44 -38.33 -47.25
CA ALA A 642 -22.75 -39.70 -47.69
C ALA A 642 -23.85 -40.35 -46.84
N GLY A 643 -24.51 -39.63 -45.92
CA GLY A 643 -25.60 -40.13 -45.07
C GLY A 643 -25.11 -41.03 -43.94
N ARG A 644 -23.90 -40.89 -43.47
CA ARG A 644 -23.38 -41.64 -42.30
C ARG A 644 -23.48 -40.81 -41.04
N MET A 645 -24.04 -41.40 -40.01
CA MET A 645 -24.19 -40.79 -38.68
C MET A 645 -23.36 -41.54 -37.66
N LEU A 646 -22.69 -40.77 -36.75
CA LEU A 646 -21.97 -41.30 -35.62
C LEU A 646 -22.31 -40.45 -34.39
N ILE A 647 -22.59 -41.10 -33.25
CA ILE A 647 -22.91 -40.48 -31.98
C ILE A 647 -21.90 -40.98 -30.95
N PHE A 648 -21.33 -40.06 -30.15
CA PHE A 648 -20.41 -40.38 -29.08
C PHE A 648 -20.41 -39.26 -27.99
N PRO A 649 -19.87 -39.52 -26.77
CA PRO A 649 -19.78 -38.51 -25.74
C PRO A 649 -18.93 -37.32 -26.20
N VAL A 650 -19.45 -36.10 -26.06
CA VAL A 650 -18.75 -34.89 -26.53
C VAL A 650 -17.38 -34.69 -25.83
N ARG A 651 -17.26 -35.16 -24.58
CA ARG A 651 -16.02 -35.07 -23.78
C ARG A 651 -14.92 -36.04 -24.25
N ASP A 652 -15.18 -36.94 -25.22
CA ASP A 652 -14.15 -37.73 -25.87
C ASP A 652 -13.29 -36.91 -26.86
N LEU A 653 -13.70 -35.66 -27.15
CA LEU A 653 -12.89 -34.72 -27.89
C LEU A 653 -11.88 -34.05 -26.98
N PRO A 654 -10.67 -33.74 -27.46
CA PRO A 654 -9.66 -33.06 -26.70
C PRO A 654 -10.06 -31.60 -26.45
N ALA A 655 -9.73 -31.07 -25.26
CA ALA A 655 -9.77 -29.64 -24.97
C ALA A 655 -8.44 -29.03 -25.45
N LEU A 656 -8.48 -28.14 -26.44
CA LEU A 656 -7.30 -27.52 -27.04
C LEU A 656 -7.55 -26.03 -27.28
N SER A 657 -6.57 -25.19 -27.01
CA SER A 657 -6.63 -23.77 -27.35
C SER A 657 -6.41 -23.47 -28.85
N LYS A 658 -5.88 -24.40 -29.59
CA LYS A 658 -5.67 -24.35 -31.06
C LYS A 658 -5.25 -25.72 -31.62
N GLY A 659 -5.44 -25.94 -32.89
CA GLY A 659 -4.89 -27.10 -33.58
C GLY A 659 -5.86 -27.76 -34.59
N LYS A 660 -5.53 -28.96 -35.08
CA LYS A 660 -6.39 -29.73 -35.95
C LYS A 660 -7.51 -30.46 -35.21
N GLY A 661 -7.27 -30.77 -33.93
CA GLY A 661 -8.14 -31.64 -33.17
C GLY A 661 -8.04 -33.12 -33.54
N ASN A 662 -8.96 -33.89 -33.01
CA ASN A 662 -9.07 -35.34 -33.27
C ASN A 662 -10.20 -35.64 -34.26
N LYS A 663 -10.15 -36.84 -34.88
CA LYS A 663 -11.23 -37.27 -35.74
C LYS A 663 -12.55 -37.36 -34.99
N ILE A 664 -13.56 -36.66 -35.45
CA ILE A 664 -14.97 -36.77 -35.03
C ILE A 664 -15.55 -38.04 -35.69
N ILE A 665 -15.50 -38.08 -37.03
CA ILE A 665 -15.97 -39.22 -37.83
C ILE A 665 -14.92 -39.54 -38.87
N SER A 666 -14.77 -40.83 -39.24
CA SER A 666 -13.77 -41.24 -40.22
C SER A 666 -14.24 -40.94 -41.62
N ILE A 667 -13.67 -39.95 -42.27
CA ILE A 667 -13.79 -39.64 -43.68
C ILE A 667 -12.43 -39.96 -44.31
N PRO A 668 -12.36 -40.72 -45.42
CA PRO A 668 -11.11 -40.96 -46.15
C PRO A 668 -10.51 -39.65 -46.64
N ALA A 669 -9.20 -39.45 -46.42
CA ALA A 669 -8.54 -38.18 -46.77
C ALA A 669 -8.68 -37.81 -48.26
N ALA A 670 -8.66 -38.79 -49.16
CA ALA A 670 -8.90 -38.59 -50.59
C ALA A 670 -10.30 -38.04 -50.88
N ASN A 671 -11.33 -38.56 -50.18
CA ASN A 671 -12.71 -38.10 -50.35
C ASN A 671 -12.91 -36.70 -49.79
N ALA A 672 -12.32 -36.38 -48.62
CA ALA A 672 -12.36 -35.05 -48.05
C ALA A 672 -11.66 -34.00 -48.94
N LYS A 673 -10.46 -34.34 -49.49
CA LYS A 673 -9.72 -33.47 -50.43
C LYS A 673 -10.47 -33.27 -51.75
N ALA A 674 -11.07 -34.33 -52.27
CA ALA A 674 -11.91 -34.29 -53.50
C ALA A 674 -13.33 -33.72 -53.26
N ARG A 675 -13.67 -33.41 -51.97
CA ARG A 675 -14.98 -32.93 -51.50
C ARG A 675 -16.16 -33.87 -51.87
N SER A 676 -15.89 -35.15 -52.06
CA SER A 676 -16.90 -36.15 -52.36
C SER A 676 -17.62 -36.74 -51.16
N GLU A 677 -16.99 -36.68 -49.99
CA GLU A 677 -17.60 -36.96 -48.68
C GLU A 677 -17.09 -35.95 -47.63
N LEU A 678 -17.99 -35.28 -46.98
CA LEU A 678 -17.71 -34.21 -46.01
C LEU A 678 -18.55 -34.41 -44.76
N LEU A 679 -18.08 -33.94 -43.63
CA LEU A 679 -18.88 -33.68 -42.42
C LEU A 679 -19.76 -32.46 -42.71
N VAL A 680 -21.10 -32.62 -42.68
CA VAL A 680 -22.04 -31.57 -43.11
C VAL A 680 -22.84 -30.99 -41.95
N LYS A 681 -23.10 -31.79 -40.90
CA LYS A 681 -23.86 -31.34 -39.73
C LYS A 681 -23.29 -31.89 -38.44
N LEU A 682 -23.34 -31.07 -37.42
CA LEU A 682 -23.03 -31.41 -36.03
C LEU A 682 -24.17 -30.98 -35.15
N PHE A 683 -24.50 -31.76 -34.14
CA PHE A 683 -25.51 -31.44 -33.12
C PHE A 683 -25.00 -31.87 -31.77
N LEU A 684 -25.18 -31.01 -30.80
CA LEU A 684 -24.96 -31.29 -29.39
C LEU A 684 -26.30 -31.62 -28.77
N ILE A 685 -26.45 -32.80 -28.21
CA ILE A 685 -27.74 -33.31 -27.70
C ILE A 685 -27.60 -33.88 -26.28
N SER A 686 -28.72 -33.93 -25.53
CA SER A 686 -28.81 -34.70 -24.31
C SER A 686 -28.98 -36.22 -24.60
N GLU A 687 -28.83 -37.06 -23.58
CA GLU A 687 -29.07 -38.52 -23.67
C GLU A 687 -30.51 -38.88 -24.08
N GLN A 688 -31.46 -38.00 -23.82
CA GLN A 688 -32.89 -38.21 -24.03
C GLN A 688 -33.44 -37.42 -25.22
N ALA A 689 -32.61 -36.69 -25.95
CA ALA A 689 -33.01 -35.92 -27.14
C ALA A 689 -33.43 -36.80 -28.29
N SER A 690 -34.34 -36.30 -29.13
CA SER A 690 -34.75 -36.89 -30.41
C SER A 690 -34.28 -36.02 -31.58
N LEU A 691 -34.07 -36.62 -32.75
CA LEU A 691 -33.74 -35.91 -33.98
C LEU A 691 -34.90 -35.99 -34.98
N GLU A 692 -35.41 -34.84 -35.40
CA GLU A 692 -36.47 -34.72 -36.40
C GLU A 692 -35.93 -34.33 -37.75
N PHE A 693 -36.10 -35.17 -38.75
CA PHE A 693 -35.71 -34.93 -40.14
C PHE A 693 -36.92 -34.41 -40.92
N HIS A 694 -36.83 -33.20 -41.46
CA HIS A 694 -37.87 -32.53 -42.21
C HIS A 694 -37.56 -32.59 -43.73
N SER A 695 -38.26 -33.41 -44.51
CA SER A 695 -38.11 -33.49 -45.94
C SER A 695 -39.40 -33.07 -46.65
N GLY A 696 -39.53 -31.84 -47.03
CA GLY A 696 -40.75 -31.24 -47.56
C GLY A 696 -41.91 -31.33 -46.55
N LYS A 697 -42.98 -32.02 -46.93
CA LYS A 697 -44.14 -32.27 -46.02
C LYS A 697 -43.96 -33.49 -45.11
N ARG A 698 -42.88 -34.25 -45.24
CA ARG A 698 -42.64 -35.45 -44.42
C ARG A 698 -41.72 -35.14 -43.26
N LYS A 699 -42.15 -35.58 -42.07
CA LYS A 699 -41.38 -35.52 -40.83
C LYS A 699 -41.09 -36.94 -40.37
N ILE A 700 -39.83 -37.23 -40.07
CA ILE A 700 -39.38 -38.52 -39.51
C ILE A 700 -38.58 -38.23 -38.26
N THR A 701 -38.99 -38.80 -37.12
CA THR A 701 -38.35 -38.61 -35.82
C THR A 701 -37.58 -39.86 -35.43
N LEU A 702 -36.26 -39.70 -35.18
CA LEU A 702 -35.45 -40.73 -34.52
C LEU A 702 -35.46 -40.48 -33.03
N LYS A 703 -36.08 -41.40 -32.28
CA LYS A 703 -36.15 -41.35 -30.82
C LYS A 703 -34.82 -41.76 -30.20
N PRO A 704 -34.58 -41.50 -28.89
CA PRO A 704 -33.34 -41.91 -28.22
C PRO A 704 -32.97 -43.37 -28.39
N GLU A 705 -33.95 -44.27 -28.44
CA GLU A 705 -33.76 -45.71 -28.68
C GLU A 705 -33.23 -46.00 -30.11
N ASP A 706 -33.66 -45.24 -31.10
CA ASP A 706 -33.18 -45.37 -32.48
C ASP A 706 -31.78 -44.79 -32.63
N LEU A 707 -31.47 -43.74 -31.88
CA LEU A 707 -30.16 -43.10 -31.86
C LEU A 707 -29.07 -44.02 -31.28
N GLN A 708 -29.42 -44.97 -30.42
CA GLN A 708 -28.48 -45.97 -29.88
C GLN A 708 -27.77 -46.78 -30.96
N LYS A 709 -28.41 -47.02 -32.11
CA LYS A 709 -27.84 -47.78 -33.22
C LYS A 709 -26.67 -47.05 -33.90
N PHE A 710 -26.53 -45.74 -33.68
CA PHE A 710 -25.48 -44.87 -34.23
C PHE A 710 -24.37 -44.58 -33.23
N ARG A 711 -24.49 -45.07 -31.98
CA ARG A 711 -23.46 -44.90 -30.97
C ARG A 711 -22.29 -45.82 -31.25
N ALA A 712 -21.10 -45.23 -31.30
CA ALA A 712 -19.84 -45.94 -31.41
C ALA A 712 -18.69 -45.06 -30.90
N GLU A 713 -17.50 -45.62 -30.83
CA GLU A 713 -16.29 -44.87 -30.46
C GLU A 713 -16.02 -43.71 -31.44
N ARG A 714 -15.54 -42.62 -30.94
CA ARG A 714 -15.12 -41.44 -31.70
C ARG A 714 -14.17 -41.85 -32.87
N GLY A 715 -14.33 -41.22 -34.02
CA GLY A 715 -13.47 -41.43 -35.17
C GLY A 715 -13.76 -42.75 -35.96
N ARG A 716 -14.83 -43.48 -35.65
CA ARG A 716 -15.34 -44.58 -36.50
C ARG A 716 -16.04 -44.02 -37.74
N LYS A 717 -16.34 -44.88 -38.72
CA LYS A 717 -16.95 -44.49 -39.99
C LYS A 717 -18.41 -44.06 -39.86
N GLY A 718 -19.06 -44.40 -38.77
CA GLY A 718 -20.49 -44.21 -38.58
C GLY A 718 -21.37 -45.18 -39.36
N SER A 719 -22.64 -45.25 -38.97
CA SER A 719 -23.65 -46.12 -39.59
C SER A 719 -24.47 -45.32 -40.60
N GLN A 720 -24.97 -46.03 -41.64
CA GLN A 720 -25.79 -45.42 -42.68
C GLN A 720 -27.16 -45.04 -42.13
N LEU A 721 -27.66 -43.87 -42.51
CA LEU A 721 -29.02 -43.48 -42.21
C LEU A 721 -30.05 -44.46 -42.80
N PRO A 722 -31.22 -44.62 -42.17
CA PRO A 722 -32.32 -45.42 -42.70
C PRO A 722 -32.76 -44.94 -44.09
N ARG A 723 -33.31 -45.89 -44.90
CA ARG A 723 -33.81 -45.54 -46.25
C ARG A 723 -34.87 -44.42 -46.16
N GLY A 724 -34.70 -43.39 -46.96
CA GLY A 724 -35.59 -42.25 -47.04
C GLY A 724 -35.15 -41.03 -46.16
N LEU A 725 -34.07 -41.16 -45.34
CA LEU A 725 -33.43 -40.05 -44.66
C LEU A 725 -32.14 -39.62 -45.39
N HIS A 726 -32.01 -38.32 -45.61
CA HIS A 726 -30.86 -37.73 -46.30
C HIS A 726 -30.18 -36.67 -45.42
N SER A 727 -28.90 -36.50 -45.60
CA SER A 727 -28.10 -35.49 -44.89
C SER A 727 -28.43 -34.04 -45.26
N ASN A 728 -29.07 -33.84 -46.40
CA ASN A 728 -29.40 -32.51 -46.95
C ASN A 728 -30.75 -31.94 -46.51
N VAL A 729 -31.46 -32.63 -45.61
CA VAL A 729 -32.73 -32.16 -45.06
C VAL A 729 -32.55 -31.36 -43.79
N ASP A 730 -33.54 -30.55 -43.43
CA ASP A 730 -33.50 -29.86 -42.15
C ASP A 730 -33.67 -30.87 -41.01
N ILE A 731 -32.80 -30.76 -40.03
CA ILE A 731 -32.77 -31.62 -38.86
C ILE A 731 -32.92 -30.73 -37.63
N VAL A 732 -33.94 -31.03 -36.81
CA VAL A 732 -34.22 -30.30 -35.59
C VAL A 732 -33.95 -31.21 -34.40
N VAL A 733 -33.22 -30.72 -33.42
CA VAL A 733 -33.02 -31.38 -32.13
C VAL A 733 -34.25 -31.08 -31.26
N VAL A 734 -34.89 -32.12 -30.77
CA VAL A 734 -36.03 -32.01 -29.83
C VAL A 734 -35.56 -32.56 -28.50
N GLU A 735 -35.29 -31.65 -27.57
CA GLU A 735 -35.00 -31.98 -26.18
C GLU A 735 -36.31 -32.28 -25.44
N PRO A 736 -36.30 -33.20 -24.46
CA PRO A 736 -37.50 -33.44 -23.64
C PRO A 736 -37.87 -32.16 -22.86
N GLU A 737 -39.16 -31.84 -22.78
CA GLU A 737 -39.63 -30.75 -21.93
C GLU A 737 -39.23 -31.04 -20.48
N HIS A 738 -38.39 -30.19 -19.92
CA HIS A 738 -38.16 -30.16 -18.46
C HIS A 738 -39.44 -29.67 -17.81
N ASN A 739 -40.20 -30.58 -17.21
CA ASN A 739 -41.21 -30.20 -16.22
C ASN A 739 -40.42 -29.51 -15.06
N SER A 740 -40.52 -28.21 -15.03
CA SER A 740 -40.01 -27.33 -13.98
C SER A 740 -40.67 -27.54 -12.65
#